data_79cae18333c9a21d27af7486226168dc
#
_entry.id   79cae18333c9a21d27af7486226168dc
#
_cell.length_a   1.000
_cell.length_b   1.000
_cell.length_c   1.000
_cell.angle_alpha   90.00
_cell.angle_beta   90.00
_cell.angle_gamma   90.00
#
_symmetry.space_group_name_H-M   'P 1'
#
loop_
_entity.id
_entity.type
_entity.pdbx_description
1 polymer ?
#
loop_
_entity_poly.entity_id
_entity_poly.type
_entity_poly.pdbx_seq_one_letter_code
_entity_poly.pdbx_strand_id
1 'polypeptide(L)'
;MKKTILASAAAMCCAVIAQAQTSQQNGASQTITVTAQKRLEDVRQVPLSVTAISGDALQDAHISNFADLASSVPNLSFSAASGAGAGLSTLQIRGISSQAGSATVAVYLDDVSLTTRNLYSQGTAEPRFFDVERVEVLRGPQGTLYGASALGGTLKFISKQPNLRSSEGCALAEVSSTSRGGVNYNLQGVINVPLSQDTLALRVGVQSGKDSGTIDRVDVKTLKVTEHDINDAKWDVLKLGLKAQFNKQWSLTPALFYQRYRSGDIDAAYEAVGDYQSASVGAKLAPFQTSKIVREPGKDVLAVPSATLEGDLGFADLTGVLSGYHRKFDRVQDGTSINSVYIGSVVTDPVLGAKVGFLPSAVQLKNKVNQSAFELRLASKGYEVGKSPLTWIAGVYAARTKTEVFDNEPVFGINAAFKAAGKNIDDPDQLADAFPGAFKNDSSYYSARHYNDRQTSVFGEITYHISNNLRAIVGLRSLRATQHFMREGDFYYAGGPSSVVIDSSASASTPRFALSWDMDKQTSLYLNVAKGFRLGSANRPVPLTTLVKADLKDMGLPQTIPEAYLPDSLWSYEIGSKSRLLGGQLALNVAAFYIDWSNIQQDVVLPNAGFDFETNVGKARSVGFEFDARLRVTDQVTLLGSGSVANATFSSDMPALGSDGNGALNVRKGDRIQGVPRFNASLGIEVGVGNNGFVRASGQWVGASVGSFVRDSSDHVRPGYFTASVAAGMSLAKWEFTAFVKNLSNNQQVIQRPDVQGVSTVYHLRPRTVGATVSTTF
;
A
#
# COMPACT_ATOMS: atom_id res chain seq x y z
N MET A 1 -37.50 7.71 -12.50
CA MET A 1 -37.30 8.41 -11.22
C MET A 1 -35.84 8.67 -10.82
N LYS A 2 -34.83 8.05 -11.43
CA LYS A 2 -33.39 8.28 -11.09
C LYS A 2 -32.74 9.54 -11.70
N LYS A 3 -33.36 10.21 -12.66
CA LYS A 3 -32.81 11.42 -13.30
C LYS A 3 -33.27 12.76 -12.70
N THR A 4 -34.27 12.73 -11.85
CA THR A 4 -34.91 13.96 -11.32
C THR A 4 -34.29 14.46 -10.02
N ILE A 5 -33.60 13.58 -9.26
CA ILE A 5 -32.99 13.93 -7.96
C ILE A 5 -31.68 14.72 -8.14
N LEU A 6 -30.90 14.47 -9.18
CA LEU A 6 -29.67 15.21 -9.46
C LEU A 6 -29.91 16.64 -9.97
N ALA A 7 -31.04 16.90 -10.67
CA ALA A 7 -31.38 18.22 -11.13
C ALA A 7 -31.83 19.16 -9.99
N SER A 8 -32.43 18.60 -8.93
CA SER A 8 -32.90 19.38 -7.77
C SER A 8 -31.77 19.82 -6.84
N ALA A 9 -30.68 19.05 -6.74
CA ALA A 9 -29.51 19.45 -5.95
C ALA A 9 -28.69 20.58 -6.60
N ALA A 10 -28.63 20.62 -7.93
CA ALA A 10 -27.96 21.69 -8.67
C ALA A 10 -28.75 23.03 -8.67
N ALA A 11 -30.07 22.98 -8.56
CA ALA A 11 -30.92 24.18 -8.56
C ALA A 11 -30.96 24.87 -7.18
N MET A 12 -30.66 24.21 -6.08
CA MET A 12 -30.62 24.81 -4.73
C MET A 12 -29.37 25.65 -4.46
N CYS A 13 -28.30 25.51 -5.24
CA CYS A 13 -27.08 26.29 -5.08
C CYS A 13 -27.11 27.71 -5.63
N CYS A 14 -28.18 28.09 -6.36
CA CYS A 14 -28.22 29.38 -7.07
C CYS A 14 -29.01 30.52 -6.37
N ALA A 15 -29.58 30.32 -5.21
CA ALA A 15 -30.52 31.29 -4.63
C ALA A 15 -30.30 31.63 -3.15
N VAL A 16 -29.06 31.94 -2.72
CA VAL A 16 -28.89 32.71 -1.46
C VAL A 16 -27.60 33.55 -1.57
N ILE A 17 -27.73 34.79 -2.01
CA ILE A 17 -26.71 35.83 -1.90
C ILE A 17 -27.22 36.87 -0.87
N ALA A 18 -26.68 36.83 0.36
CA ALA A 18 -26.66 38.02 1.24
C ALA A 18 -25.68 37.83 2.42
N GLN A 19 -24.70 38.69 2.44
CA GLN A 19 -23.90 39.22 3.56
C GLN A 19 -23.30 38.22 4.60
N ALA A 20 -22.00 38.00 4.53
CA ALA A 20 -21.19 37.54 5.64
C ALA A 20 -19.87 38.32 5.74
N GLN A 21 -19.51 38.67 6.94
CA GLN A 21 -18.32 39.42 7.29
C GLN A 21 -17.05 38.54 7.18
N THR A 22 -16.00 39.13 6.65
CA THR A 22 -14.68 38.58 6.39
C THR A 22 -13.94 38.22 7.67
N SER A 23 -13.45 36.98 7.76
CA SER A 23 -12.28 36.64 8.55
C SER A 23 -11.06 36.57 7.61
N GLN A 24 -10.21 37.60 7.67
CA GLN A 24 -8.91 37.62 7.01
C GLN A 24 -8.03 36.53 7.63
N GLN A 25 -7.76 35.45 6.93
CA GLN A 25 -6.59 34.63 7.22
C GLN A 25 -5.34 35.35 6.74
N ASN A 26 -4.55 35.82 7.69
CA ASN A 26 -3.26 36.47 7.45
C ASN A 26 -2.34 35.56 6.63
N GLY A 27 -1.88 36.04 5.47
CA GLY A 27 -1.03 35.38 4.49
C GLY A 27 0.44 35.19 4.92
N ALA A 28 0.69 34.63 6.09
CA ALA A 28 2.02 34.09 6.42
C ALA A 28 2.08 32.66 5.86
N SER A 29 3.00 32.40 4.95
CA SER A 29 3.32 31.05 4.45
C SER A 29 3.49 30.09 5.62
N GLN A 30 2.50 29.22 5.84
CA GLN A 30 2.56 28.23 6.94
C GLN A 30 3.82 27.40 6.81
N THR A 31 4.62 27.37 7.87
CA THR A 31 5.77 26.49 7.97
C THR A 31 5.26 25.05 8.10
N ILE A 32 5.53 24.22 7.11
CA ILE A 32 5.17 22.82 7.17
C ILE A 32 6.17 22.11 8.08
N THR A 33 5.71 21.64 9.23
CA THR A 33 6.51 20.81 10.14
C THR A 33 6.27 19.34 9.88
N VAL A 34 7.33 18.54 10.02
CA VAL A 34 7.32 17.09 9.81
C VAL A 34 7.98 16.36 10.98
N THR A 35 7.68 15.08 11.11
CA THR A 35 8.31 14.18 12.10
C THR A 35 9.24 13.15 11.44
N ALA A 36 9.74 13.48 10.26
CA ALA A 36 10.56 12.61 9.43
C ALA A 36 11.81 12.06 10.14
N GLN A 37 12.44 12.85 10.98
CA GLN A 37 13.60 12.45 11.79
C GLN A 37 13.23 12.09 13.25
N LYS A 38 11.97 11.68 13.48
CA LYS A 38 11.42 11.40 14.83
C LYS A 38 11.50 12.59 15.80
N ARG A 39 11.60 13.79 15.25
CA ARG A 39 11.51 15.10 15.90
C ARG A 39 10.58 15.99 15.08
N LEU A 40 9.93 16.94 15.73
CA LEU A 40 9.17 17.97 15.02
C LEU A 40 10.13 19.03 14.47
N GLU A 41 10.26 19.11 13.16
CA GLU A 41 11.21 19.99 12.47
C GLU A 41 10.54 20.66 11.25
N ASP A 42 11.02 21.85 10.87
CA ASP A 42 10.63 22.45 9.57
C ASP A 42 11.10 21.54 8.44
N VAL A 43 10.20 21.24 7.49
CA VAL A 43 10.49 20.36 6.33
C VAL A 43 11.74 20.80 5.56
N ARG A 44 12.08 22.08 5.57
CA ARG A 44 13.29 22.63 4.91
C ARG A 44 14.57 22.19 5.60
N GLN A 45 14.52 21.97 6.91
CA GLN A 45 15.70 21.58 7.69
C GLN A 45 16.00 20.08 7.60
N VAL A 46 15.06 19.29 7.09
CA VAL A 46 15.22 17.84 6.96
C VAL A 46 16.04 17.51 5.71
N PRO A 47 17.27 16.95 5.82
CA PRO A 47 18.14 16.67 4.67
C PRO A 47 17.77 15.35 3.98
N LEU A 48 16.55 15.27 3.48
CA LEU A 48 16.03 14.21 2.64
C LEU A 48 14.78 14.70 1.93
N SER A 49 14.38 13.99 0.89
CA SER A 49 13.18 14.30 0.12
C SER A 49 11.92 13.86 0.90
N VAL A 50 11.09 14.83 1.26
CA VAL A 50 9.83 14.61 2.00
C VAL A 50 8.70 15.36 1.32
N THR A 51 7.59 14.68 1.10
CA THR A 51 6.30 15.32 0.78
C THR A 51 5.40 15.20 2.00
N ALA A 52 4.90 16.33 2.51
CA ALA A 52 3.93 16.36 3.59
C ALA A 52 2.63 17.00 3.09
N ILE A 53 1.52 16.29 3.22
CA ILE A 53 0.20 16.73 2.79
C ILE A 53 -0.68 16.79 4.04
N SER A 54 -1.22 17.97 4.35
CA SER A 54 -2.11 18.12 5.51
C SER A 54 -3.43 17.36 5.32
N GLY A 55 -4.09 17.01 6.42
CA GLY A 55 -5.40 16.35 6.38
C GLY A 55 -6.43 17.15 5.61
N ASP A 56 -6.42 18.47 5.75
CA ASP A 56 -7.32 19.36 5.03
C ASP A 56 -7.01 19.36 3.53
N ALA A 57 -5.72 19.41 3.12
CA ALA A 57 -5.33 19.31 1.71
C ALA A 57 -5.67 17.95 1.08
N LEU A 58 -5.62 16.84 1.86
CA LEU A 58 -6.08 15.53 1.41
C LEU A 58 -7.60 15.53 1.16
N GLN A 59 -8.37 16.12 2.06
CA GLN A 59 -9.82 16.26 1.93
C GLN A 59 -10.18 17.15 0.73
N ASP A 60 -9.53 18.29 0.59
CA ASP A 60 -9.70 19.26 -0.49
C ASP A 60 -9.42 18.68 -1.88
N ALA A 61 -8.40 17.82 -1.97
CA ALA A 61 -8.03 17.10 -3.20
C ALA A 61 -8.81 15.79 -3.37
N HIS A 62 -9.73 15.47 -2.46
CA HIS A 62 -10.45 14.19 -2.42
C HIS A 62 -9.52 12.95 -2.47
N ILE A 63 -8.33 13.04 -1.86
CA ILE A 63 -7.38 11.93 -1.72
C ILE A 63 -7.82 11.10 -0.52
N SER A 64 -8.35 9.90 -0.76
CA SER A 64 -8.97 9.07 0.28
C SER A 64 -8.34 7.68 0.46
N ASN A 65 -7.44 7.29 -0.44
CA ASN A 65 -6.81 5.97 -0.47
C ASN A 65 -5.37 6.05 -1.03
N PHE A 66 -4.67 4.92 -1.02
CA PHE A 66 -3.27 4.84 -1.48
C PHE A 66 -3.10 5.09 -2.97
N ALA A 67 -4.05 4.71 -3.81
CA ALA A 67 -3.98 4.93 -5.24
C ALA A 67 -4.08 6.44 -5.58
N ASP A 68 -5.01 7.15 -4.93
CA ASP A 68 -5.13 8.61 -5.05
C ASP A 68 -3.84 9.30 -4.58
N LEU A 69 -3.28 8.87 -3.43
CA LEU A 69 -2.04 9.41 -2.90
C LEU A 69 -0.85 9.18 -3.84
N ALA A 70 -0.72 7.96 -4.38
CA ALA A 70 0.38 7.61 -5.28
C ALA A 70 0.40 8.44 -6.56
N SER A 71 -0.77 8.82 -7.06
CA SER A 71 -0.86 9.68 -8.24
C SER A 71 -0.50 11.15 -7.97
N SER A 72 -0.47 11.57 -6.70
CA SER A 72 -0.22 12.95 -6.26
C SER A 72 1.20 13.18 -5.76
N VAL A 73 1.95 12.12 -5.41
CA VAL A 73 3.29 12.20 -4.84
C VAL A 73 4.33 11.73 -5.86
N PRO A 74 5.40 12.52 -6.11
CA PRO A 74 6.46 12.12 -7.05
C PRO A 74 7.12 10.80 -6.66
N ASN A 75 7.40 9.96 -7.65
CA ASN A 75 8.03 8.65 -7.48
C ASN A 75 7.33 7.67 -6.52
N LEU A 76 6.13 7.95 -6.07
CA LEU A 76 5.27 6.98 -5.39
C LEU A 76 4.41 6.25 -6.42
N SER A 77 4.37 4.94 -6.35
CA SER A 77 3.53 4.10 -7.19
C SER A 77 2.75 3.11 -6.33
N PHE A 78 1.56 2.76 -6.78
CA PHE A 78 0.67 1.81 -6.14
C PHE A 78 0.33 0.69 -7.12
N SER A 79 0.33 -0.53 -6.65
CA SER A 79 -0.13 -1.70 -7.38
C SER A 79 -1.26 -2.36 -6.60
N ALA A 80 -2.39 -2.64 -7.26
CA ALA A 80 -3.54 -3.33 -6.68
C ALA A 80 -3.41 -4.85 -6.72
N ALA A 81 -2.40 -5.37 -7.42
CA ALA A 81 -2.06 -6.78 -7.47
C ALA A 81 -0.57 -6.95 -7.23
N SER A 82 -0.21 -7.86 -6.34
CA SER A 82 1.17 -8.19 -6.00
C SER A 82 1.30 -9.69 -5.73
N GLY A 83 2.41 -10.26 -6.14
CA GLY A 83 2.66 -11.69 -5.97
C GLY A 83 1.58 -12.55 -6.60
N ALA A 84 1.28 -13.68 -6.03
CA ALA A 84 0.28 -14.62 -6.51
C ALA A 84 -1.17 -14.22 -6.21
N GLY A 85 -1.46 -12.94 -5.90
CA GLY A 85 -2.81 -12.60 -5.48
C GLY A 85 -3.36 -11.31 -6.05
N ALA A 86 -4.47 -11.39 -6.78
CA ALA A 86 -5.32 -10.25 -7.05
C ALA A 86 -5.85 -9.66 -5.73
N GLY A 87 -5.92 -8.34 -5.64
CA GLY A 87 -6.38 -7.63 -4.44
C GLY A 87 -5.35 -7.52 -3.31
N LEU A 88 -4.07 -7.86 -3.55
CA LEU A 88 -2.96 -7.61 -2.63
C LEU A 88 -2.19 -6.36 -3.07
N SER A 89 -2.37 -5.29 -2.35
CA SER A 89 -1.75 -4.01 -2.69
C SER A 89 -0.31 -3.90 -2.22
N THR A 90 0.50 -3.18 -3.00
CA THR A 90 1.86 -2.79 -2.64
C THR A 90 2.15 -1.35 -3.01
N LEU A 91 3.04 -0.73 -2.24
CA LEU A 91 3.59 0.59 -2.49
C LEU A 91 5.05 0.49 -2.93
N GLN A 92 5.45 1.40 -3.80
CA GLN A 92 6.79 1.47 -4.37
C GLN A 92 7.25 2.93 -4.41
N ILE A 93 8.52 3.17 -4.08
CA ILE A 93 9.11 4.52 -4.13
C ILE A 93 10.41 4.45 -4.92
N ARG A 94 10.64 5.45 -5.84
CA ARG A 94 11.85 5.59 -6.65
C ARG A 94 12.22 4.33 -7.45
N GLY A 95 11.20 3.58 -7.85
CA GLY A 95 11.39 2.37 -8.64
C GLY A 95 11.89 1.16 -7.85
N ILE A 96 11.91 1.22 -6.52
CA ILE A 96 12.21 0.06 -5.67
C ILE A 96 10.94 -0.74 -5.49
N SER A 97 10.74 -1.65 -6.44
CA SER A 97 9.56 -2.52 -6.56
C SER A 97 9.97 -3.97 -6.44
N SER A 98 9.21 -4.74 -5.68
CA SER A 98 9.37 -6.18 -5.59
C SER A 98 8.01 -6.84 -5.52
N GLN A 99 7.87 -7.96 -6.21
CA GLN A 99 6.67 -8.80 -6.18
C GLN A 99 6.73 -9.82 -5.02
N ALA A 100 7.88 -9.96 -4.37
CA ALA A 100 8.19 -10.99 -3.40
C ALA A 100 8.69 -10.44 -2.07
N GLY A 101 8.58 -11.25 -1.04
CA GLY A 101 9.17 -11.01 0.28
C GLY A 101 8.47 -9.93 1.10
N SER A 102 9.25 -9.16 1.85
CA SER A 102 8.76 -8.06 2.68
C SER A 102 8.47 -6.80 1.85
N ALA A 103 7.68 -5.88 2.40
CA ALA A 103 7.44 -4.57 1.78
C ALA A 103 8.75 -3.81 1.52
N THR A 104 8.78 -3.06 0.42
CA THR A 104 9.87 -2.12 0.10
C THR A 104 9.60 -0.73 0.68
N VAL A 105 8.36 -0.42 1.02
CA VAL A 105 7.93 0.84 1.66
C VAL A 105 7.30 0.51 3.01
N ALA A 106 7.83 1.11 4.07
CA ALA A 106 7.26 0.96 5.40
C ALA A 106 6.04 1.88 5.57
N VAL A 107 4.98 1.35 6.17
CA VAL A 107 3.77 2.11 6.50
C VAL A 107 3.67 2.27 8.01
N TYR A 108 3.47 3.50 8.45
CA TYR A 108 3.32 3.86 9.86
C TYR A 108 2.01 4.59 10.13
N LEU A 109 1.37 4.25 11.22
CA LEU A 109 0.32 5.08 11.82
C LEU A 109 0.89 5.65 13.12
N ASP A 110 1.09 6.97 13.15
CA ASP A 110 1.88 7.66 14.17
C ASP A 110 3.29 7.05 14.27
N ASP A 111 3.66 6.48 15.41
CA ASP A 111 4.93 5.78 15.59
C ASP A 111 4.77 4.25 15.54
N VAL A 112 3.61 3.72 15.13
CA VAL A 112 3.34 2.27 15.04
C VAL A 112 3.58 1.76 13.64
N SER A 113 4.51 0.83 13.48
CA SER A 113 4.76 0.14 12.20
C SER A 113 3.62 -0.84 11.89
N LEU A 114 3.03 -0.70 10.70
CA LEU A 114 2.03 -1.63 10.16
C LEU A 114 2.63 -2.64 9.17
N THR A 115 3.95 -2.64 9.04
CA THR A 115 4.66 -3.45 8.05
C THR A 115 5.03 -4.81 8.63
N THR A 116 4.77 -5.87 7.87
CA THR A 116 5.11 -7.26 8.22
C THR A 116 6.14 -7.84 7.25
N ARG A 117 6.79 -8.95 7.64
CA ARG A 117 7.80 -9.62 6.80
C ARG A 117 7.23 -10.23 5.53
N ASN A 118 5.99 -10.69 5.56
CA ASN A 118 5.40 -11.42 4.44
C ASN A 118 4.22 -10.64 3.84
N LEU A 119 4.43 -10.02 2.68
CA LEU A 119 3.37 -9.37 1.91
C LEU A 119 2.55 -10.35 1.07
N TYR A 120 3.12 -11.49 0.72
CA TYR A 120 2.54 -12.42 -0.22
C TYR A 120 1.09 -12.81 0.09
N SER A 121 0.77 -13.05 1.36
CA SER A 121 -0.57 -13.46 1.77
C SER A 121 -1.47 -12.32 2.25
N GLN A 122 -0.94 -11.13 2.46
CA GLN A 122 -1.62 -10.09 3.24
C GLN A 122 -1.71 -8.72 2.54
N GLY A 123 -0.81 -8.43 1.59
CA GLY A 123 -0.67 -7.08 1.05
C GLY A 123 -0.34 -6.02 2.12
N THR A 124 -0.18 -4.80 1.69
CA THR A 124 0.02 -3.66 2.58
C THR A 124 -1.24 -3.36 3.40
N ALA A 125 -1.10 -3.07 4.69
CA ALA A 125 -2.22 -2.55 5.48
C ALA A 125 -2.56 -1.12 5.03
N GLU A 126 -3.84 -0.87 4.73
CA GLU A 126 -4.33 0.40 4.18
C GLU A 126 -5.25 1.11 5.18
N PRO A 127 -4.70 1.88 6.15
CA PRO A 127 -5.53 2.71 7.01
C PRO A 127 -6.23 3.80 6.18
N ARG A 128 -7.50 4.05 6.44
CA ARG A 128 -8.27 5.14 5.83
C ARG A 128 -7.75 6.49 6.31
N PHE A 129 -7.76 7.49 5.43
CA PHE A 129 -7.28 8.85 5.68
C PHE A 129 -8.33 9.64 6.47
N PHE A 130 -8.55 9.20 7.70
CA PHE A 130 -9.58 9.76 8.58
C PHE A 130 -8.96 10.44 9.80
N ASP A 131 -9.35 11.68 10.05
CA ASP A 131 -8.89 12.50 11.18
C ASP A 131 -7.36 12.51 11.29
N VAL A 132 -6.68 12.64 10.15
CA VAL A 132 -5.24 12.80 10.08
C VAL A 132 -4.85 14.29 10.15
N GLU A 133 -3.75 14.58 10.82
CA GLU A 133 -3.16 15.91 10.79
C GLU A 133 -2.43 16.12 9.46
N ARG A 134 -1.66 15.09 9.05
CA ARG A 134 -0.95 15.06 7.77
C ARG A 134 -0.49 13.65 7.42
N VAL A 135 -0.17 13.46 6.16
CA VAL A 135 0.54 12.28 5.64
C VAL A 135 1.94 12.73 5.21
N GLU A 136 2.97 12.03 5.69
CA GLU A 136 4.36 12.26 5.33
C GLU A 136 4.86 11.11 4.45
N VAL A 137 5.40 11.41 3.26
CA VAL A 137 6.07 10.45 2.38
C VAL A 137 7.55 10.77 2.37
N LEU A 138 8.34 9.92 3.03
CA LEU A 138 9.80 10.00 3.09
C LEU A 138 10.37 9.13 1.96
N ARG A 139 11.04 9.76 1.01
CA ARG A 139 11.59 9.07 -0.17
C ARG A 139 13.05 8.69 0.06
N GLY A 140 13.43 7.50 -0.43
CA GLY A 140 14.74 6.90 -0.15
C GLY A 140 14.79 6.13 1.18
N PRO A 141 15.86 5.36 1.41
CA PRO A 141 15.93 4.44 2.54
C PRO A 141 15.89 5.16 3.89
N GLN A 142 15.04 4.64 4.78
CA GLN A 142 14.84 5.17 6.13
C GLN A 142 15.26 4.13 7.21
N GLY A 143 16.16 3.21 6.86
CA GLY A 143 16.56 2.10 7.72
C GLY A 143 17.09 2.51 9.09
N THR A 144 17.77 3.65 9.19
CA THR A 144 18.38 4.14 10.43
C THR A 144 17.35 4.46 11.52
N LEU A 145 16.30 5.22 11.21
CA LEU A 145 15.30 5.63 12.21
C LEU A 145 14.05 4.74 12.19
N TYR A 146 13.70 4.15 11.05
CA TYR A 146 12.47 3.37 10.87
C TYR A 146 12.70 1.86 10.77
N GLY A 147 13.94 1.41 10.54
CA GLY A 147 14.31 -0.01 10.56
C GLY A 147 14.03 -0.77 9.27
N ALA A 148 13.70 -2.05 9.40
CA ALA A 148 13.48 -2.94 8.27
C ALA A 148 12.28 -2.52 7.42
N SER A 149 12.30 -2.90 6.12
CA SER A 149 11.23 -2.65 5.13
C SER A 149 11.03 -1.16 4.75
N ALA A 150 11.84 -0.25 5.27
CA ALA A 150 11.94 1.13 4.81
C ALA A 150 13.04 1.25 3.73
N LEU A 151 13.00 0.37 2.72
CA LEU A 151 14.04 0.22 1.70
C LEU A 151 13.93 1.33 0.65
N GLY A 152 12.76 1.50 0.03
CA GLY A 152 12.47 2.57 -0.93
C GLY A 152 12.00 3.85 -0.25
N GLY A 153 11.44 3.75 0.95
CA GLY A 153 10.92 4.88 1.71
C GLY A 153 9.97 4.50 2.83
N THR A 154 9.32 5.53 3.37
CA THR A 154 8.33 5.38 4.46
C THR A 154 7.12 6.26 4.17
N LEU A 155 5.92 5.71 4.35
CA LEU A 155 4.64 6.41 4.38
C LEU A 155 4.16 6.49 5.83
N LYS A 156 3.97 7.70 6.35
CA LYS A 156 3.58 7.93 7.73
C LYS A 156 2.30 8.76 7.81
N PHE A 157 1.30 8.22 8.51
CA PHE A 157 0.05 8.89 8.87
C PHE A 157 0.19 9.48 10.25
N ILE A 158 0.04 10.77 10.37
CA ILE A 158 0.07 11.48 11.65
C ILE A 158 -1.35 11.84 12.04
N SER A 159 -1.77 11.34 13.19
CA SER A 159 -3.12 11.56 13.72
C SER A 159 -3.26 12.94 14.35
N LYS A 160 -4.43 13.59 14.17
CA LYS A 160 -4.78 14.76 15.01
C LYS A 160 -4.84 14.34 16.47
N GLN A 161 -4.10 15.05 17.34
CA GLN A 161 -4.01 14.76 18.77
C GLN A 161 -5.16 15.41 19.54
N PRO A 162 -5.53 14.88 20.73
CA PRO A 162 -6.49 15.55 21.60
C PRO A 162 -5.99 16.91 22.05
N ASN A 163 -6.85 17.94 21.92
CA ASN A 163 -6.57 19.32 22.32
C ASN A 163 -7.06 19.53 23.76
N LEU A 164 -6.15 19.96 24.65
CA LEU A 164 -6.42 20.14 26.08
C LEU A 164 -7.18 21.43 26.40
N ARG A 165 -7.34 22.34 25.43
CA ARG A 165 -7.83 23.71 25.70
C ARG A 165 -9.17 24.01 25.06
N SER A 166 -9.44 23.48 23.86
CA SER A 166 -10.65 23.81 23.10
C SER A 166 -11.52 22.60 22.85
N SER A 167 -12.83 22.77 23.01
CA SER A 167 -13.79 21.89 22.41
C SER A 167 -13.89 22.21 20.94
N GLU A 168 -13.72 21.21 20.10
CA GLU A 168 -13.76 21.33 18.64
C GLU A 168 -14.33 20.07 18.02
N GLY A 169 -14.93 20.20 16.88
CA GLY A 169 -15.46 19.05 16.17
C GLY A 169 -15.56 19.32 14.67
N CYS A 170 -15.75 18.26 13.93
CA CYS A 170 -16.11 18.34 12.52
C CYS A 170 -17.08 17.23 12.15
N ALA A 171 -17.92 17.52 11.18
CA ALA A 171 -18.78 16.54 10.53
C ALA A 171 -18.66 16.70 9.02
N LEU A 172 -18.68 15.57 8.30
CA LEU A 172 -18.64 15.55 6.83
C LEU A 172 -19.64 14.52 6.33
N ALA A 173 -20.40 14.88 5.30
CA ALA A 173 -21.22 13.99 4.53
C ALA A 173 -20.91 14.16 3.02
N GLU A 174 -20.53 13.08 2.39
CA GLU A 174 -20.29 13.00 0.95
C GLU A 174 -21.26 12.00 0.32
N VAL A 175 -21.86 12.38 -0.80
CA VAL A 175 -22.64 11.50 -1.66
C VAL A 175 -22.13 11.66 -3.08
N SER A 176 -21.87 10.55 -3.74
CA SER A 176 -21.41 10.57 -5.13
C SER A 176 -21.98 9.41 -5.94
N SER A 177 -21.83 9.48 -7.25
CA SER A 177 -22.22 8.43 -8.19
C SER A 177 -21.08 8.15 -9.14
N THR A 178 -20.73 6.88 -9.26
CA THR A 178 -19.70 6.41 -10.19
C THR A 178 -20.35 5.93 -11.49
N SER A 179 -19.82 6.34 -12.62
CA SER A 179 -20.25 5.87 -13.95
C SER A 179 -20.07 4.34 -14.01
N ARG A 180 -21.04 3.63 -14.55
CA ARG A 180 -21.16 2.14 -14.56
C ARG A 180 -21.41 1.50 -13.19
N GLY A 181 -21.44 2.26 -12.12
CA GLY A 181 -21.74 1.79 -10.76
C GLY A 181 -22.94 2.49 -10.17
N GLY A 182 -23.08 2.44 -8.88
CA GLY A 182 -24.19 3.01 -8.12
C GLY A 182 -23.80 4.26 -7.32
N VAL A 183 -24.48 4.44 -6.20
CA VAL A 183 -24.28 5.54 -5.26
C VAL A 183 -23.24 5.15 -4.22
N ASN A 184 -22.29 6.06 -4.00
CA ASN A 184 -21.32 6.03 -2.92
C ASN A 184 -21.73 7.00 -1.82
N TYR A 185 -21.28 6.75 -0.59
CA TYR A 185 -21.38 7.72 0.51
C TYR A 185 -20.19 7.62 1.44
N ASN A 186 -19.88 8.72 2.12
CA ASN A 186 -18.88 8.78 3.17
C ASN A 186 -19.35 9.75 4.25
N LEU A 187 -19.53 9.24 5.47
CA LEU A 187 -19.97 9.99 6.63
C LEU A 187 -18.86 10.01 7.67
N GLN A 188 -18.53 11.18 8.19
CA GLN A 188 -17.49 11.34 9.20
C GLN A 188 -17.99 12.26 10.31
N GLY A 189 -17.58 11.96 11.52
CA GLY A 189 -17.81 12.81 12.69
C GLY A 189 -16.63 12.71 13.65
N VAL A 190 -16.15 13.86 14.12
CA VAL A 190 -15.07 13.94 15.10
C VAL A 190 -15.48 14.97 16.16
N ILE A 191 -15.19 14.65 17.41
CA ILE A 191 -15.33 15.57 18.55
C ILE A 191 -14.09 15.51 19.42
N ASN A 192 -13.63 16.66 19.86
CA ASN A 192 -12.61 16.83 20.89
C ASN A 192 -13.22 17.55 22.09
N VAL A 193 -13.02 16.99 23.27
CA VAL A 193 -13.56 17.56 24.51
C VAL A 193 -12.45 17.62 25.56
N PRO A 194 -12.04 18.81 26.03
CA PRO A 194 -11.28 18.93 27.25
C PRO A 194 -12.14 18.52 28.45
N LEU A 195 -11.83 17.34 29.01
CA LEU A 195 -12.51 16.84 30.21
C LEU A 195 -12.07 17.62 31.47
N SER A 196 -10.83 18.07 31.45
CA SER A 196 -10.24 19.02 32.41
C SER A 196 -9.24 19.88 31.65
N GLN A 197 -9.45 21.19 31.71
CA GLN A 197 -8.65 22.15 30.94
C GLN A 197 -7.17 22.01 31.26
N ASP A 198 -6.31 22.07 30.23
CA ASP A 198 -4.86 21.91 30.27
C ASP A 198 -4.34 20.56 30.83
N THR A 199 -5.21 19.65 31.29
CA THR A 199 -4.79 18.40 31.93
C THR A 199 -5.33 17.13 31.28
N LEU A 200 -6.57 17.11 30.80
CA LEU A 200 -7.18 15.91 30.26
C LEU A 200 -8.11 16.24 29.10
N ALA A 201 -7.90 15.62 27.94
CA ALA A 201 -8.79 15.75 26.79
C ALA A 201 -9.06 14.40 26.13
N LEU A 202 -10.28 14.24 25.62
CA LEU A 202 -10.73 13.11 24.85
C LEU A 202 -11.02 13.56 23.40
N ARG A 203 -10.51 12.81 22.43
CA ARG A 203 -10.86 12.95 21.01
C ARG A 203 -11.46 11.65 20.51
N VAL A 204 -12.64 11.73 19.90
CA VAL A 204 -13.36 10.60 19.34
C VAL A 204 -13.72 10.90 17.90
N GLY A 205 -13.43 9.97 17.01
CA GLY A 205 -13.79 10.07 15.60
C GLY A 205 -14.46 8.78 15.12
N VAL A 206 -15.49 8.93 14.28
CA VAL A 206 -16.17 7.82 13.61
C VAL A 206 -16.31 8.13 12.12
N GLN A 207 -16.13 7.11 11.29
CA GLN A 207 -16.37 7.19 9.84
C GLN A 207 -17.09 5.94 9.38
N SER A 208 -18.05 6.08 8.48
CA SER A 208 -18.67 4.97 7.75
C SER A 208 -18.86 5.34 6.31
N GLY A 209 -18.56 4.41 5.40
CA GLY A 209 -18.66 4.67 3.98
C GLY A 209 -18.95 3.43 3.15
N LYS A 210 -19.36 3.69 1.93
CA LYS A 210 -19.60 2.71 0.88
C LYS A 210 -19.12 3.24 -0.45
N ASP A 211 -18.36 2.43 -1.17
CA ASP A 211 -18.13 2.55 -2.61
C ASP A 211 -19.01 1.55 -3.35
N SER A 212 -19.66 1.99 -4.40
CA SER A 212 -20.38 1.10 -5.31
C SER A 212 -19.39 0.29 -6.14
N GLY A 213 -19.77 -0.94 -6.49
CA GLY A 213 -19.08 -1.71 -7.50
C GLY A 213 -19.19 -1.09 -8.90
N THR A 214 -18.39 -1.60 -9.80
CA THR A 214 -18.38 -1.23 -11.23
C THR A 214 -18.20 -2.44 -12.13
N ILE A 215 -18.02 -3.64 -11.56
CA ILE A 215 -17.77 -4.88 -12.28
C ILE A 215 -19.04 -5.72 -12.27
N ASP A 216 -19.44 -6.18 -13.45
CA ASP A 216 -20.57 -7.08 -13.66
C ASP A 216 -20.08 -8.53 -13.81
N ARG A 217 -20.81 -9.47 -13.21
CA ARG A 217 -20.59 -10.90 -13.41
C ARG A 217 -21.42 -11.40 -14.58
N VAL A 218 -20.81 -12.19 -15.44
CA VAL A 218 -21.50 -12.85 -16.55
C VAL A 218 -21.48 -14.36 -16.38
N ASP A 219 -22.50 -15.01 -16.90
CA ASP A 219 -22.54 -16.45 -17.02
C ASP A 219 -21.55 -16.94 -18.10
N VAL A 220 -20.74 -17.92 -17.79
CA VAL A 220 -19.65 -18.41 -18.65
C VAL A 220 -20.14 -19.04 -19.97
N LYS A 221 -21.40 -19.47 -20.06
CA LYS A 221 -21.94 -20.13 -21.24
C LYS A 221 -22.72 -19.18 -22.14
N THR A 222 -23.50 -18.30 -21.52
CA THR A 222 -24.41 -17.40 -22.25
C THR A 222 -23.87 -16.00 -22.43
N LEU A 223 -22.81 -15.62 -21.70
CA LEU A 223 -22.20 -14.28 -21.62
C LEU A 223 -23.19 -13.18 -21.17
N LYS A 224 -24.33 -13.57 -20.62
CA LYS A 224 -25.31 -12.62 -20.07
C LYS A 224 -24.92 -12.20 -18.67
N VAL A 225 -25.14 -10.94 -18.37
CA VAL A 225 -24.93 -10.40 -17.01
C VAL A 225 -25.91 -11.09 -16.06
N THR A 226 -25.37 -11.66 -14.99
CA THR A 226 -26.12 -12.33 -13.92
C THR A 226 -26.19 -11.49 -12.65
N GLU A 227 -25.14 -10.72 -12.38
CA GLU A 227 -25.04 -9.85 -11.21
C GLU A 227 -24.35 -8.54 -11.60
N HIS A 228 -24.82 -7.42 -11.07
CA HIS A 228 -24.25 -6.09 -11.30
C HIS A 228 -23.42 -5.62 -10.10
N ASP A 229 -22.41 -4.81 -10.38
CA ASP A 229 -21.67 -4.04 -9.38
C ASP A 229 -21.09 -4.90 -8.24
N ILE A 230 -20.57 -6.11 -8.56
CA ILE A 230 -20.21 -7.13 -7.58
C ILE A 230 -19.07 -6.72 -6.63
N ASN A 231 -18.20 -5.80 -7.03
CA ASN A 231 -17.02 -5.34 -6.29
C ASN A 231 -17.31 -4.12 -5.39
N ASP A 232 -18.53 -4.01 -4.83
CA ASP A 232 -18.83 -2.96 -3.85
C ASP A 232 -17.97 -3.11 -2.61
N ALA A 233 -17.68 -1.99 -1.94
CA ALA A 233 -16.90 -1.97 -0.71
C ALA A 233 -17.56 -1.13 0.38
N LYS A 234 -17.41 -1.56 1.65
CA LYS A 234 -17.91 -0.86 2.82
C LYS A 234 -16.83 -0.81 3.89
N TRP A 235 -16.77 0.31 4.59
CA TRP A 235 -15.85 0.47 5.71
C TRP A 235 -16.47 1.22 6.88
N ASP A 236 -15.98 0.88 8.06
CA ASP A 236 -16.24 1.59 9.31
C ASP A 236 -14.90 1.86 9.99
N VAL A 237 -14.71 3.06 10.51
CA VAL A 237 -13.52 3.47 11.27
C VAL A 237 -13.93 4.07 12.60
N LEU A 238 -13.23 3.67 13.66
CA LEU A 238 -13.30 4.29 14.98
C LEU A 238 -11.89 4.75 15.36
N LYS A 239 -11.79 5.97 15.85
CA LYS A 239 -10.56 6.53 16.38
C LYS A 239 -10.81 7.12 17.76
N LEU A 240 -9.97 6.75 18.71
CA LEU A 240 -10.01 7.23 20.08
C LEU A 240 -8.63 7.74 20.47
N GLY A 241 -8.57 8.88 21.12
CA GLY A 241 -7.36 9.41 21.73
C GLY A 241 -7.71 10.07 23.06
N LEU A 242 -6.93 9.77 24.09
CA LEU A 242 -7.00 10.42 25.37
C LEU A 242 -5.65 11.04 25.70
N LYS A 243 -5.56 12.33 25.89
CA LYS A 243 -4.33 12.99 26.32
C LYS A 243 -4.43 13.41 27.78
N ALA A 244 -3.52 12.89 28.60
CA ALA A 244 -3.36 13.26 30.00
C ALA A 244 -2.05 14.00 30.20
N GLN A 245 -2.10 15.27 30.61
CA GLN A 245 -0.96 16.10 30.98
C GLN A 245 -0.84 16.05 32.50
N PHE A 246 0.17 15.34 33.01
CA PHE A 246 0.36 15.18 34.46
C PHE A 246 0.94 16.44 35.11
N ASN A 247 1.83 17.11 34.38
CA ASN A 247 2.45 18.39 34.75
C ASN A 247 3.05 19.02 33.47
N LYS A 248 3.79 20.13 33.61
CA LYS A 248 4.38 20.83 32.46
C LYS A 248 5.39 19.99 31.66
N GLN A 249 5.89 18.91 32.22
CA GLN A 249 6.97 18.10 31.64
C GLN A 249 6.48 16.76 31.11
N TRP A 250 5.40 16.18 31.66
CA TRP A 250 5.01 14.81 31.36
C TRP A 250 3.58 14.70 30.84
N SER A 251 3.42 14.01 29.73
CA SER A 251 2.11 13.64 29.18
C SER A 251 2.06 12.18 28.78
N LEU A 252 0.86 11.60 28.80
CA LEU A 252 0.54 10.25 28.31
C LEU A 252 -0.63 10.35 27.35
N THR A 253 -0.48 9.73 26.18
CA THR A 253 -1.52 9.68 25.15
C THR A 253 -1.82 8.24 24.74
N PRO A 254 -2.73 7.51 25.43
CA PRO A 254 -3.30 6.28 24.91
C PRO A 254 -4.22 6.59 23.71
N ALA A 255 -4.14 5.76 22.68
CA ALA A 255 -4.92 5.88 21.46
C ALA A 255 -5.33 4.51 20.90
N LEU A 256 -6.41 4.48 20.14
CA LEU A 256 -6.88 3.33 19.40
C LEU A 256 -7.35 3.78 18.01
N PHE A 257 -6.81 3.15 16.99
CA PHE A 257 -7.38 3.15 15.65
C PHE A 257 -7.98 1.77 15.37
N TYR A 258 -9.25 1.74 14.96
CA TYR A 258 -9.94 0.53 14.54
C TYR A 258 -10.59 0.76 13.18
N GLN A 259 -10.41 -0.19 12.28
CA GLN A 259 -11.00 -0.17 10.94
C GLN A 259 -11.55 -1.54 10.61
N ARG A 260 -12.72 -1.57 9.96
CA ARG A 260 -13.29 -2.75 9.32
C ARG A 260 -13.61 -2.40 7.88
N TYR A 261 -13.01 -3.14 6.95
CA TYR A 261 -13.25 -3.03 5.51
C TYR A 261 -13.82 -4.35 4.98
N ARG A 262 -14.77 -4.28 4.06
CA ARG A 262 -15.35 -5.44 3.39
C ARG A 262 -15.55 -5.12 1.93
N SER A 263 -15.16 -6.04 1.04
CA SER A 263 -15.48 -6.00 -0.38
C SER A 263 -16.40 -7.15 -0.76
N GLY A 264 -17.30 -6.91 -1.69
CA GLY A 264 -18.18 -7.95 -2.25
C GLY A 264 -17.43 -8.87 -3.20
N ASP A 265 -16.43 -8.30 -3.89
CA ASP A 265 -15.49 -9.00 -4.79
C ASP A 265 -14.20 -8.16 -4.88
N ILE A 266 -13.16 -8.66 -5.57
CA ILE A 266 -11.98 -7.88 -5.89
C ILE A 266 -12.28 -6.89 -7.04
N ASP A 267 -11.52 -5.79 -7.12
CA ASP A 267 -11.66 -4.76 -8.14
C ASP A 267 -10.93 -5.15 -9.44
N ALA A 268 -11.19 -6.35 -9.94
CA ALA A 268 -10.55 -6.93 -11.11
C ALA A 268 -11.55 -7.60 -12.04
N ALA A 269 -11.52 -7.19 -13.32
CA ALA A 269 -12.30 -7.77 -14.42
C ALA A 269 -11.47 -8.82 -15.16
N TYR A 270 -12.09 -9.53 -16.10
CA TYR A 270 -11.43 -10.43 -17.04
C TYR A 270 -11.50 -9.88 -18.46
N GLU A 271 -10.47 -10.11 -19.27
CA GLU A 271 -10.48 -9.74 -20.70
C GLU A 271 -11.25 -10.75 -21.55
N ALA A 272 -11.25 -12.00 -21.10
CA ALA A 272 -11.94 -13.11 -21.78
C ALA A 272 -12.41 -14.14 -20.76
N VAL A 273 -13.31 -15.01 -21.16
CA VAL A 273 -13.70 -16.19 -20.39
C VAL A 273 -12.47 -17.06 -20.20
N GLY A 274 -12.19 -17.40 -18.95
CA GLY A 274 -11.05 -18.23 -18.56
C GLY A 274 -11.16 -19.67 -19.05
N ASP A 275 -10.11 -20.44 -18.80
CA ASP A 275 -9.98 -21.83 -19.24
C ASP A 275 -10.81 -22.80 -18.39
N TYR A 276 -12.12 -22.64 -18.44
CA TYR A 276 -13.11 -23.44 -17.69
C TYR A 276 -13.75 -24.56 -18.53
N GLN A 277 -13.04 -25.04 -19.54
CA GLN A 277 -13.54 -26.10 -20.44
C GLN A 277 -14.96 -25.86 -20.98
N SER A 278 -15.29 -24.60 -21.29
CA SER A 278 -16.57 -24.18 -21.86
C SER A 278 -16.43 -23.93 -23.36
N ALA A 279 -17.52 -24.06 -24.11
CA ALA A 279 -17.55 -23.64 -25.52
C ALA A 279 -17.29 -22.15 -25.73
N SER A 280 -17.36 -21.35 -24.67
CA SER A 280 -17.10 -19.92 -24.67
C SER A 280 -15.68 -19.54 -24.17
N VAL A 281 -14.79 -20.52 -23.90
CA VAL A 281 -13.38 -20.25 -23.53
C VAL A 281 -12.73 -19.31 -24.54
N GLY A 282 -12.04 -18.27 -24.02
CA GLY A 282 -11.42 -17.23 -24.86
C GLY A 282 -12.39 -16.22 -25.47
N ALA A 283 -13.71 -16.36 -25.27
CA ALA A 283 -14.66 -15.33 -25.69
C ALA A 283 -14.38 -14.01 -24.98
N LYS A 284 -14.23 -12.91 -25.75
CA LYS A 284 -13.95 -11.59 -25.18
C LYS A 284 -15.11 -11.10 -24.33
N LEU A 285 -14.79 -10.55 -23.18
CA LEU A 285 -15.71 -9.87 -22.29
C LEU A 285 -15.72 -8.37 -22.55
N ALA A 286 -16.82 -7.70 -22.23
CA ALA A 286 -16.86 -6.25 -22.25
C ALA A 286 -16.03 -5.70 -21.06
N PRO A 287 -15.50 -4.47 -21.16
CA PRO A 287 -14.81 -3.84 -20.04
C PRO A 287 -15.66 -3.85 -18.76
N PHE A 288 -15.04 -4.09 -17.63
CA PHE A 288 -15.68 -4.24 -16.32
C PHE A 288 -16.62 -5.45 -16.22
N GLN A 289 -16.33 -6.52 -16.91
CA GLN A 289 -17.02 -7.80 -16.75
C GLN A 289 -16.08 -8.88 -16.23
N THR A 290 -16.63 -9.86 -15.55
CA THR A 290 -15.91 -11.05 -15.10
C THR A 290 -16.78 -12.29 -15.24
N SER A 291 -16.15 -13.40 -15.62
CA SER A 291 -16.81 -14.72 -15.73
C SER A 291 -16.48 -15.65 -14.56
N LYS A 292 -16.00 -15.11 -13.43
CA LYS A 292 -15.69 -15.91 -12.24
C LYS A 292 -16.84 -16.83 -11.85
N ILE A 293 -16.50 -18.07 -11.57
CA ILE A 293 -17.47 -19.05 -11.07
C ILE A 293 -17.73 -18.85 -9.59
N VAL A 294 -16.67 -18.56 -8.82
CA VAL A 294 -16.73 -18.28 -7.38
C VAL A 294 -16.58 -16.77 -7.14
N ARG A 295 -17.39 -16.22 -6.24
CA ARG A 295 -17.24 -14.83 -5.75
C ARG A 295 -15.98 -14.72 -4.91
N GLU A 296 -15.34 -13.54 -4.96
CA GLU A 296 -14.07 -13.26 -4.28
C GLU A 296 -14.20 -12.18 -3.17
N PRO A 297 -15.06 -12.40 -2.16
CA PRO A 297 -15.23 -11.43 -1.09
C PRO A 297 -13.97 -11.31 -0.24
N GLY A 298 -13.75 -10.08 0.26
CA GLY A 298 -12.68 -9.76 1.18
C GLY A 298 -13.18 -9.11 2.47
N LYS A 299 -12.49 -9.39 3.58
CA LYS A 299 -12.72 -8.74 4.87
C LYS A 299 -11.37 -8.43 5.52
N ASP A 300 -11.13 -7.16 5.81
CA ASP A 300 -9.94 -6.69 6.52
C ASP A 300 -10.34 -5.93 7.77
N VAL A 301 -9.85 -6.39 8.92
CA VAL A 301 -10.08 -5.77 10.23
C VAL A 301 -8.72 -5.41 10.81
N LEU A 302 -8.53 -4.13 11.06
CA LEU A 302 -7.31 -3.54 11.59
C LEU A 302 -7.58 -2.87 12.93
N ALA A 303 -6.79 -3.19 13.96
CA ALA A 303 -6.79 -2.52 15.24
C ALA A 303 -5.37 -2.16 15.66
N VAL A 304 -5.16 -0.90 16.00
CA VAL A 304 -3.85 -0.34 16.37
C VAL A 304 -3.98 0.40 17.71
N PRO A 305 -3.94 -0.30 18.84
CA PRO A 305 -3.81 0.35 20.15
C PRO A 305 -2.38 0.86 20.34
N SER A 306 -2.23 2.03 20.95
CA SER A 306 -0.94 2.60 21.32
C SER A 306 -1.02 3.44 22.59
N ALA A 307 0.12 3.63 23.24
CA ALA A 307 0.27 4.57 24.34
C ALA A 307 1.62 5.28 24.20
N THR A 308 1.59 6.59 24.04
CA THR A 308 2.78 7.43 23.90
C THR A 308 2.99 8.22 25.17
N LEU A 309 4.13 8.01 25.82
CA LEU A 309 4.63 8.79 26.96
C LEU A 309 5.63 9.81 26.44
N GLU A 310 5.41 11.08 26.73
CA GLU A 310 6.33 12.17 26.42
C GLU A 310 6.82 12.80 27.72
N GLY A 311 8.13 13.09 27.77
CA GLY A 311 8.76 13.67 28.97
C GLY A 311 9.82 14.69 28.62
N ASP A 312 9.78 15.86 29.25
CA ASP A 312 10.85 16.84 29.20
C ASP A 312 11.80 16.64 30.38
N LEU A 313 13.03 16.20 30.13
CA LEU A 313 14.06 15.95 31.13
C LEU A 313 14.96 17.19 31.34
N GLY A 314 14.64 18.33 30.71
CA GLY A 314 15.45 19.55 30.71
C GLY A 314 16.56 19.50 29.66
N PHE A 315 17.43 18.50 29.69
CA PHE A 315 18.51 18.35 28.70
C PHE A 315 18.11 17.56 27.44
N ALA A 316 17.02 16.79 27.52
CA ALA A 316 16.53 15.97 26.42
C ALA A 316 15.01 15.75 26.55
N ASP A 317 14.38 15.46 25.42
CA ASP A 317 13.01 14.99 25.34
C ASP A 317 13.00 13.46 25.29
N LEU A 318 12.21 12.83 26.14
CA LEU A 318 11.97 11.39 26.16
C LEU A 318 10.66 11.11 25.45
N THR A 319 10.66 10.10 24.59
CA THR A 319 9.44 9.52 24.03
C THR A 319 9.46 8.00 24.21
N GLY A 320 8.46 7.47 24.89
CA GLY A 320 8.22 6.03 25.02
C GLY A 320 6.92 5.65 24.31
N VAL A 321 6.95 4.64 23.46
CA VAL A 321 5.78 4.13 22.71
C VAL A 321 5.61 2.65 22.98
N LEU A 322 4.46 2.30 23.56
CA LEU A 322 3.97 0.93 23.64
C LEU A 322 2.83 0.76 22.63
N SER A 323 2.90 -0.24 21.76
CA SER A 323 1.94 -0.40 20.68
C SER A 323 1.58 -1.84 20.38
N GLY A 324 0.37 -2.01 19.85
CA GLY A 324 -0.12 -3.23 19.25
C GLY A 324 -0.53 -3.00 17.80
N TYR A 325 -0.38 -4.02 16.97
CA TYR A 325 -0.93 -4.07 15.63
C TYR A 325 -1.60 -5.41 15.44
N HIS A 326 -2.91 -5.39 15.24
CA HIS A 326 -3.74 -6.57 15.06
C HIS A 326 -4.46 -6.45 13.73
N ARG A 327 -4.28 -7.43 12.85
CA ARG A 327 -4.97 -7.49 11.56
C ARG A 327 -5.55 -8.87 11.35
N LYS A 328 -6.81 -8.93 10.88
CA LYS A 328 -7.42 -10.14 10.31
C LYS A 328 -7.81 -9.83 8.88
N PHE A 329 -7.24 -10.55 7.96
CA PHE A 329 -7.50 -10.40 6.54
C PHE A 329 -7.94 -11.73 5.97
N ASP A 330 -9.23 -11.87 5.72
CA ASP A 330 -9.86 -13.05 5.14
C ASP A 330 -10.25 -12.72 3.69
N ARG A 331 -9.91 -13.59 2.76
CA ARG A 331 -10.29 -13.46 1.36
C ARG A 331 -10.61 -14.82 0.74
N VAL A 332 -11.47 -14.81 -0.25
CA VAL A 332 -11.71 -15.92 -1.16
C VAL A 332 -11.22 -15.52 -2.54
N GLN A 333 -10.73 -16.47 -3.29
CA GLN A 333 -10.29 -16.32 -4.67
C GLN A 333 -10.89 -17.46 -5.49
N ASP A 334 -11.29 -17.20 -6.74
CA ASP A 334 -11.76 -18.27 -7.64
C ASP A 334 -10.56 -19.15 -8.02
N GLY A 335 -10.55 -20.36 -7.51
CA GLY A 335 -9.50 -21.36 -7.76
C GLY A 335 -9.85 -22.33 -8.92
N THR A 336 -10.96 -22.09 -9.64
CA THR A 336 -11.47 -23.05 -10.63
C THR A 336 -10.46 -23.34 -11.73
N SER A 337 -9.78 -22.31 -12.26
CA SER A 337 -8.78 -22.47 -13.33
C SER A 337 -7.55 -23.25 -12.90
N ILE A 338 -7.05 -23.03 -11.68
CA ILE A 338 -5.84 -23.72 -11.19
C ILE A 338 -6.14 -25.08 -10.57
N ASN A 339 -7.26 -25.23 -9.84
CA ASN A 339 -7.54 -26.48 -9.15
C ASN A 339 -8.38 -27.41 -10.02
N SER A 340 -9.58 -27.00 -10.40
CA SER A 340 -10.52 -27.88 -11.09
C SER A 340 -10.06 -28.23 -12.50
N VAL A 341 -9.59 -27.25 -13.28
CA VAL A 341 -9.09 -27.45 -14.64
C VAL A 341 -7.86 -28.36 -14.62
N TYR A 342 -6.90 -28.08 -13.73
CA TYR A 342 -5.70 -28.91 -13.62
C TYR A 342 -6.05 -30.34 -13.18
N ILE A 343 -6.82 -30.52 -12.09
CA ILE A 343 -7.19 -31.86 -11.62
C ILE A 343 -7.97 -32.59 -12.72
N GLY A 344 -8.89 -31.92 -13.40
CA GLY A 344 -9.62 -32.48 -14.51
C GLY A 344 -8.73 -32.95 -15.67
N SER A 345 -7.62 -32.27 -15.93
CA SER A 345 -6.67 -32.65 -17.01
C SER A 345 -5.84 -33.89 -16.69
N VAL A 346 -5.70 -34.24 -15.41
CA VAL A 346 -4.94 -35.44 -14.96
C VAL A 346 -5.83 -36.61 -14.52
N VAL A 347 -7.17 -36.48 -14.67
CA VAL A 347 -8.09 -37.58 -14.52
C VAL A 347 -8.01 -38.48 -15.75
N THR A 348 -7.82 -39.78 -15.55
CA THR A 348 -7.64 -40.76 -16.66
C THR A 348 -8.88 -40.89 -17.55
N ASP A 349 -10.09 -40.84 -16.96
CA ASP A 349 -11.35 -40.86 -17.69
C ASP A 349 -11.68 -39.45 -18.25
N PRO A 350 -11.65 -39.23 -19.58
CA PRO A 350 -11.82 -37.91 -20.16
C PRO A 350 -13.20 -37.27 -19.90
N VAL A 351 -14.26 -38.11 -19.75
CA VAL A 351 -15.62 -37.61 -19.47
C VAL A 351 -15.70 -37.11 -18.03
N LEU A 352 -15.15 -37.86 -17.10
CA LEU A 352 -15.05 -37.45 -15.70
C LEU A 352 -14.10 -36.24 -15.56
N GLY A 353 -12.96 -36.27 -16.25
CA GLY A 353 -12.01 -35.15 -16.26
C GLY A 353 -12.62 -33.84 -16.73
N ALA A 354 -13.38 -33.90 -17.86
CA ALA A 354 -14.13 -32.75 -18.34
C ALA A 354 -15.15 -32.25 -17.29
N LYS A 355 -15.86 -33.15 -16.60
CA LYS A 355 -16.79 -32.77 -15.53
C LYS A 355 -16.10 -32.15 -14.33
N VAL A 356 -14.96 -32.70 -13.89
CA VAL A 356 -14.16 -32.19 -12.78
C VAL A 356 -13.62 -30.79 -13.09
N GLY A 357 -13.15 -30.56 -14.33
CA GLY A 357 -12.64 -29.25 -14.76
C GLY A 357 -13.66 -28.11 -14.68
N PHE A 358 -14.95 -28.40 -14.57
CA PHE A 358 -16.03 -27.42 -14.38
C PHE A 358 -16.52 -27.28 -12.96
N LEU A 359 -16.02 -28.05 -12.01
CA LEU A 359 -16.45 -27.93 -10.63
C LEU A 359 -15.96 -26.58 -10.07
N PRO A 360 -16.81 -25.84 -9.35
CA PRO A 360 -16.35 -24.64 -8.67
C PRO A 360 -15.22 -24.97 -7.68
N SER A 361 -14.17 -24.16 -7.68
CA SER A 361 -13.11 -24.26 -6.67
C SER A 361 -12.80 -22.90 -6.10
N ALA A 362 -12.39 -22.87 -4.84
CA ALA A 362 -12.03 -21.66 -4.14
C ALA A 362 -10.64 -21.77 -3.50
N VAL A 363 -9.87 -20.68 -3.49
CA VAL A 363 -8.73 -20.48 -2.60
C VAL A 363 -9.20 -19.65 -1.42
N GLN A 364 -9.27 -20.25 -0.24
CA GLN A 364 -9.77 -19.62 0.98
C GLN A 364 -8.60 -19.26 1.89
N LEU A 365 -8.25 -17.98 1.95
CA LEU A 365 -7.15 -17.47 2.75
C LEU A 365 -7.65 -16.74 3.99
N LYS A 366 -7.15 -17.16 5.17
CA LYS A 366 -7.39 -16.48 6.44
C LYS A 366 -6.06 -16.11 7.08
N ASN A 367 -5.83 -14.81 7.21
CA ASN A 367 -4.60 -14.26 7.72
C ASN A 367 -4.85 -13.53 9.04
N LYS A 368 -3.98 -13.75 10.01
CA LYS A 368 -4.02 -13.06 11.30
C LYS A 368 -2.63 -12.61 11.69
N VAL A 369 -2.49 -11.33 11.98
CA VAL A 369 -1.26 -10.72 12.50
C VAL A 369 -1.52 -10.17 13.88
N ASN A 370 -0.64 -10.48 14.83
CA ASN A 370 -0.60 -9.88 16.15
C ASN A 370 0.83 -9.42 16.43
N GLN A 371 1.02 -8.11 16.53
CA GLN A 371 2.30 -7.51 16.90
C GLN A 371 2.16 -6.76 18.23
N SER A 372 3.19 -6.86 19.05
CA SER A 372 3.42 -5.97 20.18
C SER A 372 4.80 -5.35 19.99
N ALA A 373 4.90 -4.03 20.15
CA ALA A 373 6.15 -3.32 19.99
C ALA A 373 6.35 -2.27 21.09
N PHE A 374 7.62 -2.03 21.38
CA PHE A 374 8.07 -1.01 22.30
C PHE A 374 9.21 -0.21 21.67
N GLU A 375 9.12 1.09 21.74
CA GLU A 375 10.20 2.03 21.38
C GLU A 375 10.42 3.00 22.52
N LEU A 376 11.69 3.22 22.87
CA LEU A 376 12.10 4.27 23.80
C LEU A 376 13.19 5.08 23.12
N ARG A 377 13.00 6.40 23.06
CA ARG A 377 13.97 7.32 22.47
C ARG A 377 14.17 8.56 23.31
N LEU A 378 15.38 9.06 23.29
CA LEU A 378 15.81 10.34 23.85
C LEU A 378 16.30 11.22 22.70
N ALA A 379 15.88 12.47 22.69
CA ALA A 379 16.33 13.46 21.74
C ALA A 379 16.85 14.69 22.50
N SER A 380 18.07 15.13 22.20
CA SER A 380 18.58 16.39 22.77
C SER A 380 17.67 17.55 22.41
N LYS A 381 17.69 18.61 23.18
CA LYS A 381 17.05 19.87 22.81
C LYS A 381 17.62 20.39 21.49
N GLY A 382 16.84 21.25 20.81
CA GLY A 382 17.25 21.85 19.54
C GLY A 382 18.57 22.64 19.65
N TYR A 383 19.19 22.83 18.49
CA TYR A 383 20.41 23.63 18.41
C TYR A 383 20.15 25.11 18.77
N GLU A 384 20.98 25.66 19.63
CA GLU A 384 21.01 27.08 19.97
C GLU A 384 22.43 27.61 19.79
N VAL A 385 22.54 28.77 19.12
CA VAL A 385 23.85 29.45 18.91
C VAL A 385 24.50 29.75 20.25
N GLY A 386 25.80 29.41 20.38
CA GLY A 386 26.56 29.61 21.60
C GLY A 386 26.40 28.52 22.66
N LYS A 387 25.56 27.51 22.42
CA LYS A 387 25.46 26.31 23.23
C LYS A 387 26.21 25.13 22.56
N SER A 388 25.89 23.88 22.94
CA SER A 388 26.52 22.70 22.35
C SER A 388 26.33 22.65 20.82
N PRO A 389 27.40 22.43 20.04
CA PRO A 389 27.28 22.23 18.59
C PRO A 389 26.68 20.87 18.22
N LEU A 390 26.43 20.01 19.22
CA LEU A 390 25.90 18.66 19.02
C LEU A 390 24.42 18.61 19.40
N THR A 391 23.60 18.09 18.47
CA THR A 391 22.29 17.58 18.77
C THR A 391 22.25 16.09 18.42
N TRP A 392 21.45 15.32 19.12
CA TRP A 392 21.42 13.87 18.95
C TRP A 392 20.06 13.28 19.23
N ILE A 393 19.81 12.11 18.67
CA ILE A 393 18.72 11.19 19.04
C ILE A 393 19.29 9.81 19.22
N ALA A 394 18.85 9.09 20.24
CA ALA A 394 19.21 7.71 20.48
C ALA A 394 17.99 6.94 20.98
N GLY A 395 17.88 5.68 20.63
CA GLY A 395 16.75 4.87 21.05
C GLY A 395 16.94 3.37 20.90
N VAL A 396 16.02 2.66 21.52
CA VAL A 396 15.90 1.21 21.45
C VAL A 396 14.51 0.83 20.94
N TYR A 397 14.45 -0.27 20.21
CA TYR A 397 13.20 -0.82 19.68
C TYR A 397 13.16 -2.33 19.87
N ALA A 398 12.01 -2.83 20.29
CA ALA A 398 11.75 -4.27 20.39
C ALA A 398 10.34 -4.56 19.88
N ALA A 399 10.20 -5.63 19.08
CA ALA A 399 8.90 -6.08 18.59
C ALA A 399 8.83 -7.61 18.56
N ARG A 400 7.63 -8.13 18.78
CA ARG A 400 7.28 -9.52 18.55
C ARG A 400 6.03 -9.56 17.66
N THR A 401 6.13 -10.26 16.55
CA THR A 401 5.02 -10.43 15.60
C THR A 401 4.71 -11.91 15.45
N LYS A 402 3.46 -12.28 15.65
CA LYS A 402 2.91 -13.59 15.32
C LYS A 402 2.01 -13.45 14.10
N THR A 403 2.29 -14.21 13.06
CA THR A 403 1.48 -14.28 11.85
C THR A 403 0.99 -15.69 11.65
N GLU A 404 -0.30 -15.85 11.46
CA GLU A 404 -0.98 -17.11 11.13
C GLU A 404 -1.60 -16.97 9.75
N VAL A 405 -1.35 -17.92 8.86
CA VAL A 405 -1.90 -17.97 7.51
C VAL A 405 -2.51 -19.35 7.31
N PHE A 406 -3.81 -19.40 7.08
CA PHE A 406 -4.53 -20.62 6.73
C PHE A 406 -4.97 -20.52 5.29
N ASP A 407 -4.68 -21.59 4.55
CA ASP A 407 -4.98 -21.74 3.14
C ASP A 407 -5.72 -23.04 2.95
N ASN A 408 -6.91 -23.01 2.35
CA ASN A 408 -7.71 -24.18 2.08
C ASN A 408 -8.35 -24.05 0.69
N GLU A 409 -8.19 -25.10 -0.13
CA GLU A 409 -8.59 -25.05 -1.54
C GLU A 409 -9.57 -26.17 -1.88
N PRO A 410 -10.87 -26.03 -1.56
CA PRO A 410 -11.86 -27.02 -1.94
C PRO A 410 -12.19 -26.98 -3.44
N VAL A 411 -12.34 -28.17 -4.03
CA VAL A 411 -12.99 -28.42 -5.34
C VAL A 411 -14.37 -29.00 -5.05
N PHE A 412 -15.36 -28.11 -5.02
CA PHE A 412 -16.69 -28.45 -4.50
C PHE A 412 -17.39 -29.55 -5.31
N GLY A 413 -17.64 -30.71 -4.67
CA GLY A 413 -18.33 -31.82 -5.24
C GLY A 413 -17.46 -32.84 -5.99
N ILE A 414 -16.13 -32.76 -5.88
CA ILE A 414 -15.20 -33.66 -6.56
C ILE A 414 -15.42 -35.12 -6.12
N ASN A 415 -15.55 -35.39 -4.81
CA ASN A 415 -15.83 -36.72 -4.29
C ASN A 415 -17.15 -37.27 -4.83
N ALA A 416 -18.19 -36.44 -4.94
CA ALA A 416 -19.48 -36.81 -5.48
C ALA A 416 -19.38 -37.12 -7.00
N ALA A 417 -18.56 -36.39 -7.75
CA ALA A 417 -18.34 -36.60 -9.17
C ALA A 417 -17.67 -37.96 -9.44
N PHE A 418 -16.62 -38.32 -8.71
CA PHE A 418 -15.95 -39.61 -8.81
C PHE A 418 -16.90 -40.76 -8.42
N LYS A 419 -17.60 -40.63 -7.28
CA LYS A 419 -18.58 -41.62 -6.83
C LYS A 419 -19.69 -41.86 -7.87
N ALA A 420 -20.23 -40.81 -8.49
CA ALA A 420 -21.25 -40.91 -9.50
C ALA A 420 -20.76 -41.61 -10.80
N ALA A 421 -19.47 -41.51 -11.09
CA ALA A 421 -18.80 -42.20 -12.19
C ALA A 421 -18.40 -43.65 -11.84
N GLY A 422 -18.64 -44.11 -10.61
CA GLY A 422 -18.20 -45.44 -10.15
C GLY A 422 -16.68 -45.56 -10.01
N LYS A 423 -15.99 -44.42 -9.81
CA LYS A 423 -14.51 -44.29 -9.74
C LYS A 423 -14.05 -44.03 -8.32
N ASN A 424 -12.80 -44.40 -8.04
CA ASN A 424 -12.15 -44.13 -6.78
C ASN A 424 -11.18 -42.92 -6.93
N ILE A 425 -11.43 -41.84 -6.22
CA ILE A 425 -10.61 -40.64 -6.26
C ILE A 425 -9.23 -40.84 -5.64
N ASP A 426 -9.07 -41.80 -4.74
CA ASP A 426 -7.82 -42.14 -4.06
C ASP A 426 -6.91 -43.09 -4.86
N ASP A 427 -7.34 -43.47 -6.06
CA ASP A 427 -6.66 -44.44 -6.92
C ASP A 427 -5.76 -43.70 -7.94
N PRO A 428 -4.41 -43.87 -7.87
CA PRO A 428 -3.48 -43.22 -8.79
C PRO A 428 -3.65 -43.62 -10.26
N ASP A 429 -4.27 -44.80 -10.55
CA ASP A 429 -4.61 -45.19 -11.92
C ASP A 429 -5.79 -44.41 -12.48
N GLN A 430 -6.57 -43.73 -11.67
CA GLN A 430 -7.73 -42.94 -12.05
C GLN A 430 -7.50 -41.43 -11.97
N LEU A 431 -6.65 -41.01 -11.05
CA LEU A 431 -6.19 -39.64 -10.88
C LEU A 431 -4.72 -39.67 -10.57
N ALA A 432 -3.88 -39.14 -11.44
CA ALA A 432 -2.42 -39.13 -11.24
C ALA A 432 -2.03 -38.51 -9.88
N ASP A 433 -1.03 -39.09 -9.22
CA ASP A 433 -0.53 -38.70 -7.89
C ASP A 433 -1.57 -38.79 -6.75
N ALA A 434 -2.74 -39.43 -6.95
CA ALA A 434 -3.72 -39.62 -5.90
C ALA A 434 -3.23 -40.60 -4.81
N PHE A 435 -3.75 -40.42 -3.62
CA PHE A 435 -3.51 -41.27 -2.45
C PHE A 435 -4.74 -41.28 -1.53
N PRO A 436 -4.88 -42.26 -0.61
CA PRO A 436 -5.99 -42.27 0.33
C PRO A 436 -6.13 -40.99 1.15
N GLY A 437 -7.27 -40.31 1.00
CA GLY A 437 -7.56 -39.06 1.70
C GLY A 437 -7.08 -37.80 1.02
N ALA A 438 -6.55 -37.86 -0.21
CA ALA A 438 -6.04 -36.70 -0.97
C ALA A 438 -7.08 -35.58 -1.15
N PHE A 439 -8.38 -35.93 -1.13
CA PHE A 439 -9.50 -34.97 -1.28
C PHE A 439 -10.51 -35.07 -0.13
N LYS A 440 -10.03 -35.25 1.08
CA LYS A 440 -10.90 -35.25 2.26
C LYS A 440 -11.70 -33.93 2.36
N ASN A 441 -13.02 -34.03 2.48
CA ASN A 441 -13.95 -32.90 2.49
C ASN A 441 -13.87 -32.02 1.20
N ASP A 442 -13.64 -32.63 0.05
CA ASP A 442 -13.46 -31.97 -1.24
C ASP A 442 -12.26 -31.02 -1.32
N SER A 443 -11.38 -30.98 -0.33
CA SER A 443 -10.22 -30.10 -0.32
C SER A 443 -9.05 -30.71 -1.09
N SER A 444 -8.47 -29.94 -2.01
CA SER A 444 -7.29 -30.32 -2.80
C SER A 444 -5.97 -29.85 -2.16
N TYR A 445 -6.03 -28.84 -1.31
CA TYR A 445 -4.88 -28.28 -0.61
C TYR A 445 -5.28 -27.72 0.74
N TYR A 446 -4.42 -27.94 1.72
CA TYR A 446 -4.46 -27.27 3.03
C TYR A 446 -3.07 -26.90 3.45
N SER A 447 -2.92 -25.70 4.00
CA SER A 447 -1.69 -25.25 4.62
C SER A 447 -1.97 -24.34 5.81
N ALA A 448 -1.40 -24.65 6.96
CA ALA A 448 -1.34 -23.77 8.11
C ALA A 448 0.11 -23.32 8.32
N ARG A 449 0.34 -22.02 8.25
CA ARG A 449 1.67 -21.39 8.37
C ARG A 449 1.70 -20.48 9.58
N HIS A 450 2.66 -20.69 10.46
CA HIS A 450 2.84 -19.93 11.70
C HIS A 450 4.22 -19.29 11.70
N TYR A 451 4.27 -17.97 11.75
CA TYR A 451 5.49 -17.18 11.87
C TYR A 451 5.52 -16.52 13.24
N ASN A 452 6.63 -16.66 13.96
CA ASN A 452 6.91 -15.98 15.21
C ASN A 452 8.21 -15.21 15.07
N ASP A 453 8.07 -13.92 14.77
CA ASP A 453 9.17 -13.00 14.54
C ASP A 453 9.49 -12.23 15.81
N ARG A 454 10.79 -12.07 16.10
CA ARG A 454 11.29 -11.15 17.12
C ARG A 454 12.31 -10.24 16.49
N GLN A 455 12.25 -8.98 16.84
CA GLN A 455 13.18 -7.96 16.37
C GLN A 455 13.60 -7.08 17.54
N THR A 456 14.91 -6.83 17.65
CA THR A 456 15.47 -5.86 18.57
C THR A 456 16.44 -4.96 17.83
N SER A 457 16.53 -3.71 18.21
CA SER A 457 17.52 -2.79 17.63
C SER A 457 17.86 -1.64 18.55
N VAL A 458 19.06 -1.14 18.38
CA VAL A 458 19.55 0.12 18.93
C VAL A 458 19.80 1.06 17.77
N PHE A 459 19.40 2.31 17.87
CA PHE A 459 19.59 3.30 16.83
C PHE A 459 19.96 4.66 17.41
N GLY A 460 20.62 5.47 16.61
CA GLY A 460 20.92 6.84 16.98
C GLY A 460 21.40 7.64 15.78
N GLU A 461 21.33 8.95 15.93
CA GLU A 461 21.80 9.93 14.96
C GLU A 461 22.39 11.11 15.72
N ILE A 462 23.56 11.58 15.29
CA ILE A 462 24.27 12.74 15.82
C ILE A 462 24.33 13.78 14.71
N THR A 463 23.94 15.00 15.03
CA THR A 463 24.09 16.18 14.17
C THR A 463 25.13 17.07 14.77
N TYR A 464 26.21 17.33 14.03
CA TYR A 464 27.25 18.30 14.38
C TYR A 464 27.06 19.58 13.57
N HIS A 465 26.82 20.68 14.26
CA HIS A 465 26.68 22.00 13.68
C HIS A 465 28.09 22.60 13.48
N ILE A 466 28.61 22.44 12.26
CA ILE A 466 29.96 22.95 11.86
C ILE A 466 29.96 24.47 11.92
N SER A 467 28.86 25.08 11.54
CA SER A 467 28.58 26.51 11.66
C SER A 467 27.07 26.72 11.86
N ASN A 468 26.61 27.94 11.96
CA ASN A 468 25.18 28.25 12.10
C ASN A 468 24.33 27.81 10.89
N ASN A 469 24.98 27.65 9.74
CA ASN A 469 24.31 27.32 8.48
C ASN A 469 24.80 26.01 7.84
N LEU A 470 25.76 25.31 8.45
CA LEU A 470 26.29 24.03 7.92
C LEU A 470 26.29 22.97 9.01
N ARG A 471 25.64 21.83 8.77
CA ARG A 471 25.57 20.71 9.70
C ARG A 471 25.85 19.41 9.02
N ALA A 472 26.56 18.52 9.68
CA ALA A 472 26.82 17.15 9.30
C ALA A 472 26.05 16.19 10.22
N ILE A 473 25.51 15.14 9.65
CA ILE A 473 24.69 14.16 10.34
C ILE A 473 25.26 12.76 10.11
N VAL A 474 25.40 12.00 11.17
CA VAL A 474 25.81 10.60 11.14
C VAL A 474 24.83 9.79 11.95
N GLY A 475 24.22 8.79 11.33
CA GLY A 475 23.27 7.90 11.97
C GLY A 475 23.63 6.43 11.77
N LEU A 476 23.25 5.61 12.73
CA LEU A 476 23.41 4.16 12.68
C LEU A 476 22.27 3.45 13.40
N ARG A 477 21.78 2.37 12.83
CA ARG A 477 20.96 1.37 13.50
C ARG A 477 21.61 0.02 13.40
N SER A 478 21.70 -0.69 14.50
CA SER A 478 22.04 -2.11 14.56
C SER A 478 20.78 -2.89 14.95
N LEU A 479 20.47 -3.92 14.18
CA LEU A 479 19.26 -4.70 14.32
C LEU A 479 19.60 -6.18 14.33
N ARG A 480 18.91 -6.94 15.20
CA ARG A 480 18.85 -8.39 15.19
C ARG A 480 17.41 -8.85 15.09
N ALA A 481 17.15 -9.78 14.20
CA ALA A 481 15.85 -10.39 14.01
C ALA A 481 15.96 -11.90 13.99
N THR A 482 14.97 -12.59 14.58
CA THR A 482 14.83 -14.05 14.53
C THR A 482 13.43 -14.37 14.05
N GLN A 483 13.29 -15.49 13.35
CA GLN A 483 12.01 -16.05 12.92
C GLN A 483 11.98 -17.52 13.24
N HIS A 484 10.91 -17.96 13.88
CA HIS A 484 10.52 -19.36 13.99
C HIS A 484 9.31 -19.56 13.08
N PHE A 485 9.46 -20.39 12.09
CA PHE A 485 8.43 -20.72 11.10
C PHE A 485 8.04 -22.17 11.26
N MET A 486 6.74 -22.46 11.28
CA MET A 486 6.18 -23.79 11.23
C MET A 486 5.09 -23.82 10.15
N ARG A 487 5.08 -24.84 9.34
CA ARG A 487 4.02 -25.15 8.37
C ARG A 487 3.53 -26.55 8.56
N GLU A 488 2.22 -26.70 8.54
CA GLU A 488 1.52 -27.96 8.34
C GLU A 488 0.85 -27.93 6.96
N GLY A 489 0.89 -29.03 6.25
CA GLY A 489 0.24 -29.18 4.95
C GLY A 489 -0.44 -30.53 4.82
N ASP A 490 -1.50 -30.60 4.01
CA ASP A 490 -2.24 -31.83 3.73
C ASP A 490 -2.94 -31.75 2.36
N PHE A 491 -3.47 -32.88 1.96
CA PHE A 491 -4.25 -33.14 0.75
C PHE A 491 -3.40 -33.24 -0.52
N TYR A 492 -4.07 -33.30 -1.68
CA TYR A 492 -3.51 -33.63 -2.98
C TYR A 492 -2.27 -32.78 -3.35
N TYR A 493 -2.42 -31.47 -3.37
CA TYR A 493 -1.31 -30.56 -3.74
C TYR A 493 -0.19 -30.46 -2.70
N ALA A 494 -0.43 -30.85 -1.46
CA ALA A 494 0.63 -30.93 -0.45
C ALA A 494 1.40 -32.24 -0.51
N GLY A 495 0.95 -33.23 -1.30
CA GLY A 495 1.50 -34.59 -1.35
C GLY A 495 1.25 -35.37 -0.04
N GLY A 496 0.14 -35.05 0.66
CA GLY A 496 -0.26 -35.64 1.93
C GLY A 496 0.19 -34.86 3.16
N PRO A 497 -0.03 -35.43 4.36
CA PRO A 497 0.31 -34.79 5.62
C PRO A 497 1.80 -34.48 5.72
N SER A 498 2.15 -33.25 5.98
CA SER A 498 3.52 -32.79 6.08
C SER A 498 3.67 -31.70 7.16
N SER A 499 4.84 -31.65 7.79
CA SER A 499 5.20 -30.60 8.74
C SER A 499 6.64 -30.18 8.53
N VAL A 500 6.88 -28.87 8.53
CA VAL A 500 8.22 -28.28 8.36
C VAL A 500 8.40 -27.21 9.42
N VAL A 501 9.58 -27.20 10.05
CA VAL A 501 10.00 -26.16 10.98
C VAL A 501 11.32 -25.56 10.50
N ILE A 502 11.37 -24.22 10.40
CA ILE A 502 12.56 -23.49 9.97
C ILE A 502 12.83 -22.36 10.98
N ASP A 503 14.03 -22.35 11.53
CA ASP A 503 14.53 -21.28 12.36
C ASP A 503 15.54 -20.45 11.58
N SER A 504 15.36 -19.15 11.57
CA SER A 504 16.25 -18.24 10.88
C SER A 504 16.59 -17.01 11.73
N SER A 505 17.77 -16.45 11.50
CA SER A 505 18.20 -15.22 12.13
C SER A 505 18.91 -14.31 11.13
N ALA A 506 18.76 -13.02 11.32
CA ALA A 506 19.44 -12.02 10.51
C ALA A 506 19.89 -10.85 11.39
N SER A 507 21.02 -10.27 11.04
CA SER A 507 21.51 -9.01 11.63
C SER A 507 21.77 -8.02 10.50
N ALA A 508 21.50 -6.75 10.74
CA ALA A 508 21.76 -5.71 9.78
C ALA A 508 22.20 -4.42 10.47
N SER A 509 23.04 -3.66 9.76
CA SER A 509 23.41 -2.29 10.14
C SER A 509 23.04 -1.34 9.01
N THR A 510 22.40 -0.24 9.37
CA THR A 510 21.94 0.79 8.42
C THR A 510 22.56 2.14 8.77
N PRO A 511 23.76 2.44 8.25
CA PRO A 511 24.37 3.75 8.37
C PRO A 511 23.66 4.78 7.50
N ARG A 512 23.72 6.04 7.95
CA ARG A 512 23.31 7.23 7.23
C ARG A 512 24.32 8.33 7.43
N PHE A 513 24.62 9.07 6.36
CA PHE A 513 25.47 10.26 6.37
C PHE A 513 24.72 11.36 5.62
N ALA A 514 24.62 12.54 6.21
CA ALA A 514 24.03 13.68 5.51
C ALA A 514 24.81 14.96 5.81
N LEU A 515 24.80 15.86 4.84
CA LEU A 515 25.31 17.21 4.96
C LEU A 515 24.19 18.16 4.56
N SER A 516 23.95 19.19 5.37
CA SER A 516 22.93 20.20 5.08
C SER A 516 23.53 21.58 5.23
N TRP A 517 23.34 22.39 4.20
CA TRP A 517 23.84 23.75 4.12
C TRP A 517 22.69 24.72 3.83
N ASP A 518 22.39 25.56 4.81
CA ASP A 518 21.46 26.68 4.67
C ASP A 518 22.21 27.86 4.02
N MET A 519 22.11 27.97 2.68
CA MET A 519 22.79 29.03 1.92
C MET A 519 22.34 30.41 2.39
N ASP A 520 21.06 30.54 2.66
CA ASP A 520 20.37 31.70 3.20
C ASP A 520 19.11 31.29 3.98
N LYS A 521 18.30 32.27 4.42
CA LYS A 521 17.04 32.02 5.14
C LYS A 521 15.97 31.35 4.26
N GLN A 522 16.17 31.27 2.97
CA GLN A 522 15.16 30.80 2.00
C GLN A 522 15.57 29.50 1.30
N THR A 523 16.87 29.20 1.22
CA THR A 523 17.40 28.07 0.45
C THR A 523 18.31 27.18 1.28
N SER A 524 17.97 25.90 1.33
CA SER A 524 18.79 24.85 1.94
C SER A 524 19.19 23.83 0.86
N LEU A 525 20.46 23.46 0.84
CA LEU A 525 21.00 22.37 0.03
C LEU A 525 21.35 21.20 0.94
N TYR A 526 21.22 19.99 0.42
CA TYR A 526 21.63 18.81 1.19
C TYR A 526 22.21 17.70 0.31
N LEU A 527 23.05 16.88 0.94
CA LEU A 527 23.52 15.59 0.46
C LEU A 527 23.10 14.54 1.49
N ASN A 528 22.57 13.40 1.04
CA ASN A 528 22.17 12.29 1.89
C ASN A 528 22.63 10.95 1.29
N VAL A 529 23.35 10.16 2.08
CA VAL A 529 23.81 8.82 1.75
C VAL A 529 23.28 7.87 2.81
N ALA A 530 22.43 6.92 2.44
CA ALA A 530 21.79 6.05 3.39
C ALA A 530 21.68 4.61 2.88
N LYS A 531 21.77 3.65 3.80
CA LYS A 531 21.56 2.23 3.55
C LYS A 531 20.18 1.79 4.03
N GLY A 532 19.46 1.07 3.16
CA GLY A 532 18.23 0.37 3.50
C GLY A 532 18.37 -1.13 3.39
N PHE A 533 17.48 -1.90 4.02
CA PHE A 533 17.43 -3.34 3.90
C PHE A 533 16.03 -3.89 4.16
N ARG A 534 15.76 -5.10 3.65
CA ARG A 534 14.62 -5.93 4.03
C ARG A 534 15.12 -7.22 4.67
N LEU A 535 14.32 -7.75 5.59
CA LEU A 535 14.58 -9.06 6.17
C LEU A 535 14.18 -10.15 5.16
N GLY A 536 14.93 -11.25 5.16
CA GLY A 536 14.51 -12.50 4.53
C GLY A 536 13.47 -13.23 5.38
N SER A 537 12.94 -14.33 4.86
CA SER A 537 11.95 -15.17 5.54
C SER A 537 12.07 -16.62 5.09
N ALA A 538 11.43 -17.53 5.82
CA ALA A 538 11.22 -18.89 5.35
C ALA A 538 10.36 -18.88 4.08
N ASN A 539 10.71 -19.73 3.12
CA ASN A 539 9.92 -19.98 1.93
C ASN A 539 8.68 -20.81 2.28
N ARG A 540 7.70 -20.73 1.41
CA ARG A 540 6.61 -21.71 1.38
C ARG A 540 7.22 -23.06 0.93
N PRO A 541 7.04 -24.14 1.68
CA PRO A 541 7.42 -25.44 1.19
C PRO A 541 6.58 -25.79 -0.06
N VAL A 542 7.26 -26.01 -1.17
CA VAL A 542 6.69 -26.49 -2.42
C VAL A 542 6.95 -27.99 -2.48
N PRO A 543 5.89 -28.83 -2.65
CA PRO A 543 6.07 -30.28 -2.76
C PRO A 543 6.82 -30.61 -4.03
N LEU A 544 7.81 -31.48 -3.98
CA LEU A 544 8.61 -31.89 -5.14
C LEU A 544 7.86 -32.95 -5.97
N THR A 545 6.68 -32.58 -6.47
CA THR A 545 5.88 -33.42 -7.40
C THR A 545 6.62 -33.61 -8.74
N THR A 546 6.11 -34.51 -9.56
CA THR A 546 6.62 -34.75 -10.92
C THR A 546 6.63 -33.46 -11.75
N LEU A 547 5.58 -32.65 -11.65
CA LEU A 547 5.47 -31.36 -12.36
C LEU A 547 6.44 -30.33 -11.81
N VAL A 548 6.56 -30.18 -10.50
CA VAL A 548 7.53 -29.27 -9.89
C VAL A 548 8.95 -29.58 -10.35
N LYS A 549 9.32 -30.88 -10.38
CA LYS A 549 10.64 -31.31 -10.87
C LYS A 549 10.80 -31.04 -12.36
N ALA A 550 9.75 -31.23 -13.16
CA ALA A 550 9.77 -30.90 -14.57
C ALA A 550 10.00 -29.40 -14.79
N ASP A 551 9.21 -28.53 -14.13
CA ASP A 551 9.40 -27.08 -14.21
C ASP A 551 10.81 -26.64 -13.80
N LEU A 552 11.32 -27.10 -12.67
CA LEU A 552 12.67 -26.79 -12.22
C LEU A 552 13.73 -27.22 -13.23
N LYS A 553 13.57 -28.38 -13.86
CA LYS A 553 14.48 -28.87 -14.90
C LYS A 553 14.41 -28.01 -16.15
N ASP A 554 13.20 -27.71 -16.63
CA ASP A 554 12.99 -26.92 -17.86
C ASP A 554 13.50 -25.47 -17.69
N MET A 555 13.42 -24.95 -16.46
CA MET A 555 13.98 -23.64 -16.09
C MET A 555 15.49 -23.67 -15.80
N GLY A 556 16.14 -24.85 -15.84
CA GLY A 556 17.56 -24.97 -15.52
C GLY A 556 17.89 -24.71 -14.06
N LEU A 557 16.92 -24.86 -13.16
CA LEU A 557 17.08 -24.64 -11.72
C LEU A 557 17.52 -25.92 -10.99
N PRO A 558 18.13 -25.78 -9.80
CA PRO A 558 18.35 -26.93 -8.89
C PRO A 558 17.05 -27.65 -8.62
N GLN A 559 17.12 -29.01 -8.54
CA GLN A 559 15.96 -29.86 -8.26
C GLN A 559 15.54 -29.81 -6.75
N THR A 560 15.78 -28.65 -6.13
CA THR A 560 15.47 -28.37 -4.71
C THR A 560 14.95 -26.95 -4.59
N ILE A 561 14.01 -26.74 -3.68
CA ILE A 561 13.49 -25.42 -3.34
C ILE A 561 14.25 -24.88 -2.12
N PRO A 562 14.72 -23.63 -2.14
CA PRO A 562 15.37 -23.04 -0.96
C PRO A 562 14.41 -22.98 0.23
N GLU A 563 14.84 -23.42 1.41
CA GLU A 563 14.02 -23.35 2.64
C GLU A 563 13.72 -21.90 3.07
N ALA A 564 14.62 -20.98 2.74
CA ALA A 564 14.49 -19.57 3.09
C ALA A 564 15.20 -18.68 2.05
N TYR A 565 14.75 -17.44 1.93
CA TYR A 565 15.44 -16.40 1.19
C TYR A 565 16.10 -15.40 2.14
N LEU A 566 17.18 -14.78 1.67
CA LEU A 566 18.06 -13.93 2.47
C LEU A 566 17.60 -12.47 2.46
N PRO A 567 18.10 -11.64 3.41
CA PRO A 567 17.95 -10.19 3.34
C PRO A 567 18.50 -9.60 2.04
N ASP A 568 17.85 -8.55 1.52
CA ASP A 568 18.38 -7.67 0.48
C ASP A 568 18.67 -6.28 1.02
N SER A 569 19.49 -5.51 0.32
CA SER A 569 19.85 -4.17 0.76
C SER A 569 20.19 -3.25 -0.41
N LEU A 570 20.06 -1.95 -0.18
CA LEU A 570 20.48 -0.93 -1.13
C LEU A 570 21.23 0.22 -0.47
N TRP A 571 22.03 0.91 -1.27
CA TRP A 571 22.57 2.22 -0.98
C TRP A 571 21.89 3.28 -1.84
N SER A 572 21.54 4.40 -1.25
CA SER A 572 20.98 5.57 -1.93
C SER A 572 21.86 6.77 -1.72
N TYR A 573 22.16 7.47 -2.80
CA TYR A 573 22.88 8.72 -2.85
C TYR A 573 21.94 9.77 -3.39
N GLU A 574 21.73 10.84 -2.64
CA GLU A 574 20.75 11.88 -2.95
C GLU A 574 21.37 13.26 -2.74
N ILE A 575 21.14 14.16 -3.70
CA ILE A 575 21.40 15.59 -3.58
C ILE A 575 20.12 16.37 -3.83
N GLY A 576 19.83 17.38 -3.04
CA GLY A 576 18.61 18.16 -3.22
C GLY A 576 18.69 19.58 -2.71
N SER A 577 17.69 20.34 -3.07
CA SER A 577 17.46 21.72 -2.64
C SER A 577 16.02 21.91 -2.17
N LYS A 578 15.85 22.71 -1.13
CA LYS A 578 14.56 23.18 -0.62
C LYS A 578 14.58 24.69 -0.54
N SER A 579 13.75 25.34 -1.34
CA SER A 579 13.84 26.79 -1.56
C SER A 579 12.48 27.47 -1.43
N ARG A 580 12.49 28.69 -0.89
CA ARG A 580 11.37 29.63 -0.94
C ARG A 580 11.83 30.85 -1.75
N LEU A 581 11.38 30.92 -2.98
CA LEU A 581 11.77 31.91 -3.98
C LEU A 581 10.67 32.96 -4.17
N LEU A 582 10.96 34.01 -4.95
CA LEU A 582 10.00 35.07 -5.28
C LEU A 582 9.34 35.70 -4.05
N GLY A 583 10.16 36.06 -3.05
CA GLY A 583 9.64 36.63 -1.79
C GLY A 583 8.76 35.67 -0.98
N GLY A 584 8.95 34.35 -1.15
CA GLY A 584 8.17 33.32 -0.46
C GLY A 584 6.93 32.82 -1.22
N GLN A 585 6.65 33.39 -2.39
CA GLN A 585 5.52 32.96 -3.23
C GLN A 585 5.72 31.56 -3.86
N LEU A 586 6.98 31.20 -4.16
CA LEU A 586 7.32 29.89 -4.72
C LEU A 586 8.06 29.03 -3.69
N ALA A 587 7.41 27.99 -3.18
CA ALA A 587 8.08 26.90 -2.49
C ALA A 587 8.45 25.83 -3.52
N LEU A 588 9.75 25.49 -3.60
CA LEU A 588 10.30 24.53 -4.56
C LEU A 588 11.25 23.58 -3.87
N ASN A 589 10.97 22.28 -3.98
CA ASN A 589 11.86 21.20 -3.55
C ASN A 589 12.28 20.42 -4.79
N VAL A 590 13.57 20.14 -4.93
CA VAL A 590 14.11 19.32 -6.01
C VAL A 590 15.10 18.32 -5.43
N ALA A 591 15.16 17.13 -6.01
CA ALA A 591 16.15 16.12 -5.67
C ALA A 591 16.55 15.28 -6.87
N ALA A 592 17.82 14.92 -6.93
CA ALA A 592 18.35 13.89 -7.81
C ALA A 592 18.89 12.75 -6.95
N PHE A 593 18.69 11.51 -7.41
CA PHE A 593 19.08 10.32 -6.67
C PHE A 593 19.70 9.26 -7.56
N TYR A 594 20.57 8.46 -6.94
CA TYR A 594 21.13 7.22 -7.48
C TYR A 594 20.98 6.14 -6.41
N ILE A 595 20.42 4.99 -6.77
CA ILE A 595 20.22 3.83 -5.90
C ILE A 595 20.90 2.62 -6.51
N ASP A 596 21.69 1.90 -5.71
CA ASP A 596 22.28 0.61 -6.02
C ASP A 596 21.69 -0.46 -5.10
N TRP A 597 20.94 -1.41 -5.71
CA TRP A 597 20.18 -2.44 -5.00
C TRP A 597 20.76 -3.83 -5.29
N SER A 598 21.05 -4.59 -4.26
CA SER A 598 21.75 -5.86 -4.33
C SER A 598 20.99 -6.98 -3.65
N ASN A 599 21.18 -8.20 -4.14
CA ASN A 599 20.62 -9.44 -3.57
C ASN A 599 19.08 -9.43 -3.52
N ILE A 600 18.46 -8.97 -4.60
CA ILE A 600 17.03 -8.68 -4.69
C ILE A 600 16.20 -9.94 -4.40
N GLN A 601 15.20 -9.82 -3.53
CA GLN A 601 14.20 -10.87 -3.28
C GLN A 601 13.24 -10.90 -4.48
N GLN A 602 13.15 -12.03 -5.15
CA GLN A 602 12.32 -12.26 -6.32
C GLN A 602 11.51 -13.54 -6.18
N ASP A 603 10.35 -13.51 -6.80
CA ASP A 603 9.46 -14.65 -6.93
C ASP A 603 9.81 -15.45 -8.19
N VAL A 604 9.87 -16.76 -8.06
CA VAL A 604 10.09 -17.73 -9.14
C VAL A 604 8.81 -18.54 -9.29
N VAL A 605 8.13 -18.36 -10.40
CA VAL A 605 6.87 -19.04 -10.71
C VAL A 605 7.17 -20.33 -11.47
N LEU A 606 6.60 -21.44 -11.00
CA LEU A 606 6.62 -22.74 -11.64
C LEU A 606 5.37 -22.89 -12.51
N PRO A 607 5.47 -22.72 -13.84
CA PRO A 607 4.31 -22.40 -14.68
C PRO A 607 3.32 -23.56 -14.82
N ASN A 608 3.80 -24.81 -14.85
CA ASN A 608 2.94 -25.98 -15.01
C ASN A 608 2.44 -26.50 -13.66
N ALA A 609 3.26 -26.38 -12.62
CA ALA A 609 2.91 -26.81 -11.27
C ALA A 609 2.04 -25.83 -10.50
N GLY A 610 1.95 -24.56 -10.95
CA GLY A 610 1.17 -23.51 -10.30
C GLY A 610 1.71 -23.03 -8.94
N PHE A 611 2.93 -23.47 -8.56
CA PHE A 611 3.60 -23.05 -7.34
C PHE A 611 4.60 -21.92 -7.63
N ASP A 612 4.98 -21.21 -6.57
CA ASP A 612 6.02 -20.21 -6.57
C ASP A 612 6.85 -20.27 -5.29
N PHE A 613 8.07 -19.76 -5.35
CA PHE A 613 8.96 -19.61 -4.20
C PHE A 613 9.84 -18.39 -4.35
N GLU A 614 10.25 -17.83 -3.22
CA GLU A 614 11.13 -16.66 -3.23
C GLU A 614 12.60 -17.09 -3.22
N THR A 615 13.43 -16.34 -3.95
CA THR A 615 14.88 -16.46 -3.95
C THR A 615 15.55 -15.10 -4.06
N ASN A 616 16.87 -15.07 -3.85
CA ASN A 616 17.66 -13.85 -3.99
C ASN A 616 18.42 -13.87 -5.31
N VAL A 617 18.14 -12.92 -6.18
CA VAL A 617 18.75 -12.84 -7.50
C VAL A 617 19.12 -11.42 -7.87
N GLY A 618 20.25 -11.27 -8.54
CA GLY A 618 20.61 -10.10 -9.28
C GLY A 618 20.86 -8.83 -8.48
N LYS A 619 21.02 -7.78 -9.26
CA LYS A 619 21.23 -6.40 -8.82
C LYS A 619 20.42 -5.47 -9.70
N ALA A 620 20.02 -4.34 -9.14
CA ALA A 620 19.33 -3.29 -9.88
C ALA A 620 19.85 -1.91 -9.48
N ARG A 621 19.62 -0.95 -10.35
CA ARG A 621 19.89 0.46 -10.08
C ARG A 621 18.67 1.29 -10.43
N SER A 622 18.47 2.38 -9.68
CA SER A 622 17.49 3.39 -10.01
C SER A 622 18.13 4.76 -10.00
N VAL A 623 17.93 5.52 -11.05
CA VAL A 623 18.46 6.90 -11.20
C VAL A 623 17.29 7.80 -11.56
N GLY A 624 17.19 8.94 -10.91
CA GLY A 624 16.07 9.80 -11.17
C GLY A 624 16.19 11.21 -10.64
N PHE A 625 15.17 11.98 -10.98
CA PHE A 625 14.97 13.36 -10.57
C PHE A 625 13.52 13.54 -10.13
N GLU A 626 13.30 14.39 -9.13
CA GLU A 626 11.96 14.70 -8.63
C GLU A 626 11.86 16.14 -8.15
N PHE A 627 10.66 16.70 -8.28
CA PHE A 627 10.37 18.04 -7.76
C PHE A 627 8.96 18.12 -7.18
N ASP A 628 8.78 19.02 -6.22
CA ASP A 628 7.50 19.49 -5.69
C ASP A 628 7.53 21.03 -5.68
N ALA A 629 6.49 21.66 -6.21
CA ALA A 629 6.38 23.11 -6.31
C ALA A 629 4.99 23.60 -5.89
N ARG A 630 4.96 24.70 -5.15
CA ARG A 630 3.75 25.46 -4.83
C ARG A 630 4.02 26.93 -5.12
N LEU A 631 3.30 27.51 -6.08
CA LEU A 631 3.42 28.89 -6.49
C LEU A 631 2.12 29.67 -6.22
N ARG A 632 2.18 30.62 -5.31
CA ARG A 632 1.11 31.60 -5.12
C ARG A 632 1.31 32.73 -6.15
N VAL A 633 0.53 32.67 -7.23
CA VAL A 633 0.61 33.65 -8.33
C VAL A 633 -0.02 35.00 -7.89
N THR A 634 -1.15 34.91 -7.20
CA THR A 634 -1.85 36.01 -6.55
C THR A 634 -2.39 35.53 -5.20
N ASP A 635 -3.03 36.39 -4.44
CA ASP A 635 -3.68 35.98 -3.18
C ASP A 635 -4.87 35.01 -3.44
N GLN A 636 -5.41 34.99 -4.63
CA GLN A 636 -6.53 34.12 -5.03
C GLN A 636 -6.09 32.92 -5.87
N VAL A 637 -4.88 32.92 -6.47
CA VAL A 637 -4.45 31.88 -7.40
C VAL A 637 -3.19 31.19 -6.91
N THR A 638 -3.32 29.89 -6.64
CA THR A 638 -2.21 29.01 -6.30
C THR A 638 -2.05 27.92 -7.36
N LEU A 639 -0.84 27.74 -7.84
CA LEU A 639 -0.46 26.61 -8.69
C LEU A 639 0.31 25.57 -7.87
N LEU A 640 -0.04 24.31 -8.08
CA LEU A 640 0.63 23.16 -7.50
C LEU A 640 1.25 22.33 -8.62
N GLY A 641 2.47 21.90 -8.45
CA GLY A 641 3.14 21.07 -9.44
C GLY A 641 4.03 20.05 -8.77
N SER A 642 3.96 18.82 -9.20
CA SER A 642 4.92 17.80 -8.79
C SER A 642 5.26 16.91 -9.95
N GLY A 643 6.46 16.34 -9.93
CA GLY A 643 6.85 15.43 -11.00
C GLY A 643 8.11 14.66 -10.67
N SER A 644 8.26 13.57 -11.37
CA SER A 644 9.43 12.71 -11.24
C SER A 644 9.72 11.93 -12.52
N VAL A 645 11.00 11.67 -12.72
CA VAL A 645 11.51 10.74 -13.73
C VAL A 645 12.39 9.73 -13.01
N ALA A 646 12.15 8.44 -13.24
CA ALA A 646 12.96 7.36 -12.69
C ALA A 646 13.29 6.32 -13.76
N ASN A 647 14.57 5.97 -13.85
CA ASN A 647 15.06 4.86 -14.67
C ASN A 647 15.55 3.74 -13.74
N ALA A 648 14.64 2.81 -13.42
CA ALA A 648 14.91 1.65 -12.60
C ALA A 648 15.13 0.42 -13.50
N THR A 649 16.34 -0.13 -13.48
CA THR A 649 16.76 -1.24 -14.38
C THR A 649 17.60 -2.26 -13.63
N PHE A 650 17.52 -3.51 -14.06
CA PHE A 650 18.44 -4.55 -13.61
C PHE A 650 19.85 -4.26 -14.11
N SER A 651 20.85 -4.43 -13.24
CA SER A 651 22.27 -4.20 -13.55
C SER A 651 23.06 -5.50 -13.76
N SER A 652 22.42 -6.64 -13.56
CA SER A 652 22.90 -7.99 -13.89
C SER A 652 21.79 -8.80 -14.55
N ASP A 653 22.17 -9.84 -15.27
CA ASP A 653 21.22 -10.84 -15.76
C ASP A 653 20.63 -11.63 -14.57
N MET A 654 19.38 -12.05 -14.69
CA MET A 654 18.69 -12.87 -13.72
C MET A 654 17.99 -14.01 -14.47
N PRO A 655 18.61 -15.21 -14.50
CA PRO A 655 18.05 -16.35 -15.19
C PRO A 655 16.88 -16.97 -14.42
N ALA A 656 15.99 -17.61 -15.14
CA ALA A 656 14.99 -18.54 -14.61
C ALA A 656 14.00 -17.95 -13.58
N LEU A 657 13.41 -16.78 -13.87
CA LEU A 657 12.32 -16.23 -13.04
C LEU A 657 10.93 -16.78 -13.40
N GLY A 658 10.84 -17.65 -14.37
CA GLY A 658 9.60 -18.27 -14.87
C GLY A 658 9.86 -18.94 -16.21
N SER A 659 8.79 -19.21 -16.93
CA SER A 659 8.84 -19.69 -18.33
C SER A 659 7.94 -18.80 -19.20
N ASP A 660 8.34 -18.61 -20.46
CA ASP A 660 7.56 -17.90 -21.48
C ASP A 660 6.90 -18.85 -22.47
N GLY A 661 6.88 -20.16 -22.16
CA GLY A 661 6.42 -21.22 -23.05
C GLY A 661 7.48 -21.75 -24.03
N ASN A 662 8.64 -21.07 -24.14
CA ASN A 662 9.74 -21.43 -25.01
C ASN A 662 11.03 -21.78 -24.22
N GLY A 663 10.92 -21.88 -22.90
CA GLY A 663 12.02 -22.15 -21.97
C GLY A 663 12.09 -21.18 -20.81
N ALA A 664 13.25 -21.13 -20.13
CA ALA A 664 13.42 -20.29 -18.97
C ALA A 664 13.34 -18.78 -19.34
N LEU A 665 12.48 -18.07 -18.61
CA LEU A 665 12.38 -16.62 -18.73
C LEU A 665 13.59 -15.95 -18.10
N ASN A 666 14.40 -15.31 -18.90
CA ASN A 666 15.60 -14.60 -18.47
C ASN A 666 15.38 -13.09 -18.48
N VAL A 667 15.56 -12.45 -17.34
CA VAL A 667 15.62 -11.00 -17.23
C VAL A 667 17.06 -10.57 -17.51
N ARG A 668 17.25 -9.65 -18.46
CA ARG A 668 18.58 -9.22 -18.89
C ARG A 668 19.00 -7.94 -18.20
N LYS A 669 20.29 -7.74 -18.08
CA LYS A 669 20.88 -6.45 -17.73
C LYS A 669 20.31 -5.35 -18.65
N GLY A 670 19.77 -4.28 -18.05
CA GLY A 670 19.13 -3.18 -18.76
C GLY A 670 17.61 -3.30 -18.85
N ASP A 671 17.01 -4.46 -18.58
CA ASP A 671 15.57 -4.60 -18.49
C ASP A 671 15.03 -3.76 -17.32
N ARG A 672 13.83 -3.22 -17.48
CA ARG A 672 13.22 -2.34 -16.49
C ARG A 672 12.54 -3.15 -15.39
N ILE A 673 12.59 -2.63 -14.17
CA ILE A 673 11.83 -3.18 -13.04
C ILE A 673 10.33 -3.03 -13.31
N GLN A 674 9.57 -4.08 -13.03
CA GLN A 674 8.12 -4.13 -13.24
C GLN A 674 7.37 -3.13 -12.35
N GLY A 675 6.26 -2.60 -12.89
CA GLY A 675 5.35 -1.72 -12.17
C GLY A 675 5.87 -0.30 -11.96
N VAL A 676 7.03 0.07 -12.53
CA VAL A 676 7.66 1.37 -12.34
C VAL A 676 7.43 2.27 -13.56
N PRO A 677 6.59 3.31 -13.45
CA PRO A 677 6.43 4.31 -14.51
C PRO A 677 7.73 5.08 -14.76
N ARG A 678 8.00 5.44 -16.03
CA ARG A 678 9.16 6.28 -16.37
C ARG A 678 9.08 7.67 -15.81
N PHE A 679 7.87 8.23 -15.77
CA PHE A 679 7.60 9.53 -15.19
C PHE A 679 6.22 9.55 -14.54
N ASN A 680 6.06 10.38 -13.55
CA ASN A 680 4.78 10.79 -12.98
C ASN A 680 4.79 12.31 -12.89
N ALA A 681 3.67 12.94 -13.18
CA ALA A 681 3.49 14.37 -13.00
C ALA A 681 2.07 14.69 -12.51
N SER A 682 1.96 15.67 -11.65
CA SER A 682 0.67 16.23 -11.20
C SER A 682 0.75 17.75 -11.31
N LEU A 683 -0.30 18.33 -11.88
CA LEU A 683 -0.48 19.78 -11.91
C LEU A 683 -1.84 20.11 -11.31
N GLY A 684 -1.90 21.13 -10.47
CA GLY A 684 -3.11 21.63 -9.85
C GLY A 684 -3.19 23.15 -9.91
N ILE A 685 -4.39 23.66 -9.96
CA ILE A 685 -4.70 25.07 -9.80
C ILE A 685 -5.82 25.21 -8.76
N GLU A 686 -5.65 26.17 -7.88
CA GLU A 686 -6.65 26.57 -6.90
C GLU A 686 -6.92 28.07 -7.09
N VAL A 687 -8.19 28.42 -7.26
CA VAL A 687 -8.64 29.78 -7.52
C VAL A 687 -9.71 30.14 -6.50
N GLY A 688 -9.45 31.15 -5.69
CA GLY A 688 -10.46 31.77 -4.83
C GLY A 688 -11.45 32.57 -5.68
N VAL A 689 -12.74 32.42 -5.45
CA VAL A 689 -13.83 33.09 -6.17
C VAL A 689 -14.65 33.92 -5.19
N GLY A 690 -14.64 35.22 -5.38
CA GLY A 690 -15.28 36.14 -4.42
C GLY A 690 -14.62 36.01 -3.03
N ASN A 691 -15.42 36.14 -1.98
CA ASN A 691 -14.91 36.10 -0.59
C ASN A 691 -14.86 34.68 0.00
N ASN A 692 -15.70 33.77 -0.48
CA ASN A 692 -15.94 32.48 0.19
C ASN A 692 -15.97 31.30 -0.78
N GLY A 693 -15.84 31.53 -2.08
CA GLY A 693 -15.86 30.47 -3.09
C GLY A 693 -14.48 30.04 -3.50
N PHE A 694 -14.39 28.85 -4.07
CA PHE A 694 -13.17 28.32 -4.67
C PHE A 694 -13.49 27.42 -5.87
N VAL A 695 -12.51 27.33 -6.76
CA VAL A 695 -12.45 26.33 -7.84
C VAL A 695 -11.08 25.69 -7.81
N ARG A 696 -11.03 24.37 -7.81
CA ARG A 696 -9.82 23.56 -7.88
C ARG A 696 -9.87 22.66 -9.11
N ALA A 697 -8.78 22.58 -9.84
CA ALA A 697 -8.63 21.63 -10.93
C ALA A 697 -7.26 20.94 -10.80
N SER A 698 -7.21 19.67 -11.13
CA SER A 698 -5.95 18.90 -11.13
C SER A 698 -5.90 17.94 -12.31
N GLY A 699 -4.69 17.74 -12.83
CA GLY A 699 -4.37 16.75 -13.84
C GLY A 699 -3.20 15.89 -13.40
N GLN A 700 -3.28 14.61 -13.64
CA GLN A 700 -2.28 13.61 -13.25
C GLN A 700 -1.88 12.78 -14.45
N TRP A 701 -0.57 12.68 -14.73
CA TRP A 701 0.03 11.89 -15.78
C TRP A 701 0.88 10.79 -15.16
N VAL A 702 0.61 9.57 -15.53
CA VAL A 702 1.41 8.39 -15.18
C VAL A 702 1.98 7.82 -16.47
N GLY A 703 3.30 7.72 -16.55
CA GLY A 703 4.00 7.21 -17.72
C GLY A 703 3.85 5.71 -17.91
N ALA A 704 4.27 5.22 -19.09
CA ALA A 704 4.27 3.79 -19.35
C ALA A 704 5.24 3.02 -18.43
N SER A 705 4.88 1.80 -18.07
CA SER A 705 5.67 0.88 -17.25
C SER A 705 5.77 -0.51 -17.90
N VAL A 706 6.68 -1.34 -17.40
CA VAL A 706 6.74 -2.77 -17.75
C VAL A 706 5.88 -3.55 -16.78
N GLY A 707 5.00 -4.40 -17.27
CA GLY A 707 4.12 -5.24 -16.44
C GLY A 707 4.60 -6.69 -16.39
N SER A 708 5.08 -7.23 -17.49
CA SER A 708 5.59 -8.60 -17.61
C SER A 708 6.97 -8.62 -18.23
N PHE A 709 7.80 -9.59 -17.85
CA PHE A 709 9.07 -9.86 -18.55
C PHE A 709 8.88 -10.68 -19.83
N VAL A 710 7.73 -11.34 -19.99
CA VAL A 710 7.36 -12.03 -21.23
C VAL A 710 7.11 -10.99 -22.31
N ARG A 711 7.98 -10.92 -23.31
CA ARG A 711 8.02 -9.82 -24.30
C ARG A 711 6.79 -9.78 -25.20
N ASP A 712 6.21 -10.92 -25.49
CA ASP A 712 5.03 -11.05 -26.34
C ASP A 712 3.71 -10.99 -25.52
N SER A 713 3.81 -10.83 -24.21
CA SER A 713 2.64 -10.64 -23.34
C SER A 713 1.98 -9.28 -23.57
N SER A 714 0.66 -9.27 -23.55
CA SER A 714 -0.14 -8.03 -23.61
C SER A 714 0.13 -7.07 -22.44
N ASP A 715 0.72 -7.58 -21.34
CA ASP A 715 1.16 -6.78 -20.17
C ASP A 715 2.65 -6.36 -20.24
N HIS A 716 3.40 -6.77 -21.28
CA HIS A 716 4.82 -6.38 -21.36
C HIS A 716 4.99 -4.87 -21.29
N VAL A 717 4.15 -4.10 -22.00
CA VAL A 717 4.13 -2.64 -21.91
C VAL A 717 2.75 -2.19 -21.44
N ARG A 718 2.69 -1.67 -20.22
CA ARG A 718 1.50 -0.97 -19.70
C ARG A 718 1.55 0.47 -20.21
N PRO A 719 0.58 0.92 -20.99
CA PRO A 719 0.56 2.29 -21.50
C PRO A 719 0.37 3.28 -20.35
N GLY A 720 0.92 4.47 -20.50
CA GLY A 720 0.68 5.59 -19.59
C GLY A 720 -0.75 6.11 -19.71
N TYR A 721 -1.20 6.85 -18.70
CA TYR A 721 -2.55 7.41 -18.68
C TYR A 721 -2.57 8.83 -18.10
N PHE A 722 -3.68 9.50 -18.37
CA PHE A 722 -4.00 10.81 -17.82
C PHE A 722 -5.38 10.80 -17.18
N THR A 723 -5.50 11.46 -16.03
CA THR A 723 -6.76 11.72 -15.35
C THR A 723 -6.83 13.18 -14.94
N ALA A 724 -8.02 13.76 -14.96
CA ALA A 724 -8.28 15.12 -14.48
C ALA A 724 -9.46 15.13 -13.52
N SER A 725 -9.41 16.03 -12.53
CA SER A 725 -10.48 16.25 -11.56
C SER A 725 -10.73 17.72 -11.38
N VAL A 726 -11.99 18.08 -11.10
CA VAL A 726 -12.42 19.45 -10.85
C VAL A 726 -13.32 19.43 -9.62
N ALA A 727 -13.16 20.42 -8.76
CA ALA A 727 -14.06 20.70 -7.64
C ALA A 727 -14.34 22.20 -7.57
N ALA A 728 -15.57 22.56 -7.18
CA ALA A 728 -15.96 23.93 -6.89
C ALA A 728 -16.79 23.94 -5.63
N GLY A 729 -16.58 24.91 -4.79
CA GLY A 729 -17.28 25.00 -3.52
C GLY A 729 -17.35 26.40 -2.96
N MET A 730 -18.04 26.50 -1.83
CA MET A 730 -18.18 27.74 -1.08
C MET A 730 -18.33 27.47 0.41
N SER A 731 -17.80 28.40 1.20
CA SER A 731 -17.95 28.40 2.65
C SER A 731 -19.01 29.40 3.09
N LEU A 732 -19.98 28.95 3.88
CA LEU A 732 -21.06 29.77 4.47
C LEU A 732 -21.02 29.62 5.98
N ALA A 733 -20.53 30.63 6.68
CA ALA A 733 -20.26 30.56 8.11
C ALA A 733 -19.34 29.37 8.47
N LYS A 734 -19.86 28.37 9.17
CA LYS A 734 -19.12 27.16 9.56
C LYS A 734 -19.29 25.99 8.59
N TRP A 735 -20.08 26.14 7.53
CA TRP A 735 -20.38 25.09 6.57
C TRP A 735 -19.60 25.30 5.30
N GLU A 736 -19.06 24.22 4.76
CA GLU A 736 -18.48 24.16 3.41
C GLU A 736 -19.29 23.21 2.54
N PHE A 737 -19.60 23.66 1.34
CA PHE A 737 -20.30 22.90 0.31
C PHE A 737 -19.37 22.76 -0.90
N THR A 738 -19.12 21.54 -1.33
CA THR A 738 -18.27 21.26 -2.48
C THR A 738 -18.98 20.33 -3.46
N ALA A 739 -18.96 20.66 -4.74
CA ALA A 739 -19.32 19.73 -5.82
C ALA A 739 -18.02 19.32 -6.55
N PHE A 740 -17.91 18.06 -6.93
CA PHE A 740 -16.69 17.56 -7.57
C PHE A 740 -16.96 16.56 -8.68
N VAL A 741 -16.00 16.46 -9.59
CA VAL A 741 -15.91 15.43 -10.61
C VAL A 741 -14.49 14.86 -10.59
N LYS A 742 -14.35 13.56 -10.30
CA LYS A 742 -13.10 12.81 -10.47
C LYS A 742 -13.12 12.11 -11.82
N ASN A 743 -11.94 11.95 -12.43
CA ASN A 743 -11.77 11.34 -13.75
C ASN A 743 -12.72 11.97 -14.79
N LEU A 744 -12.56 13.28 -15.01
CA LEU A 744 -13.44 14.12 -15.83
C LEU A 744 -13.65 13.56 -17.25
N SER A 745 -12.61 13.02 -17.86
CA SER A 745 -12.65 12.41 -19.21
C SER A 745 -13.30 11.03 -19.23
N ASN A 746 -13.64 10.45 -18.07
CA ASN A 746 -14.11 9.07 -17.93
C ASN A 746 -13.12 8.06 -18.54
N ASN A 747 -11.83 8.28 -18.33
CA ASN A 747 -10.81 7.35 -18.79
C ASN A 747 -10.95 6.01 -18.05
N GLN A 748 -11.14 4.92 -18.81
CA GLN A 748 -11.36 3.57 -18.29
C GLN A 748 -10.23 2.61 -18.71
N GLN A 749 -9.05 3.17 -18.99
CA GLN A 749 -7.89 2.41 -19.43
C GLN A 749 -7.51 1.33 -18.42
N VAL A 750 -7.07 0.18 -18.95
CA VAL A 750 -6.45 -0.88 -18.17
C VAL A 750 -5.08 -0.41 -17.69
N ILE A 751 -4.87 -0.47 -16.37
CA ILE A 751 -3.62 -0.02 -15.71
C ILE A 751 -2.74 -1.19 -15.24
N GLN A 752 -3.30 -2.37 -15.08
CA GLN A 752 -2.58 -3.59 -14.73
C GLN A 752 -3.23 -4.81 -15.39
N ARG A 753 -2.41 -5.77 -15.78
CA ARG A 753 -2.80 -7.09 -16.29
C ARG A 753 -2.00 -8.18 -15.56
N PRO A 754 -2.23 -8.40 -14.28
CA PRO A 754 -1.60 -9.53 -13.61
C PRO A 754 -2.14 -10.83 -14.21
N ASP A 755 -1.25 -11.74 -14.53
CA ASP A 755 -1.64 -13.13 -14.76
C ASP A 755 -1.83 -13.79 -13.40
N VAL A 756 -3.07 -13.96 -13.01
CA VAL A 756 -3.41 -14.60 -11.76
C VAL A 756 -4.05 -15.93 -12.07
N GLN A 757 -3.37 -17.01 -11.73
CA GLN A 757 -3.90 -18.37 -11.84
C GLN A 757 -4.30 -18.75 -13.28
N GLY A 758 -3.50 -18.33 -14.28
CA GLY A 758 -3.77 -18.65 -15.68
C GLY A 758 -4.96 -17.91 -16.29
N VAL A 759 -5.50 -16.90 -15.61
CA VAL A 759 -6.59 -16.05 -16.11
C VAL A 759 -6.12 -14.64 -16.34
N SER A 760 -6.38 -14.13 -17.55
CA SER A 760 -6.06 -12.73 -17.91
C SER A 760 -6.95 -11.74 -17.14
N THR A 761 -6.46 -11.35 -15.98
CA THR A 761 -7.12 -10.42 -15.06
C THR A 761 -6.73 -8.98 -15.38
N VAL A 762 -7.67 -8.04 -15.35
CA VAL A 762 -7.43 -6.63 -15.65
C VAL A 762 -7.95 -5.70 -14.56
N TYR A 763 -7.14 -4.72 -14.23
CA TYR A 763 -7.53 -3.58 -13.38
C TYR A 763 -7.70 -2.35 -14.24
N HIS A 764 -8.85 -1.71 -14.11
CA HIS A 764 -9.18 -0.47 -14.81
C HIS A 764 -8.98 0.75 -13.91
N LEU A 765 -8.77 1.91 -14.53
CA LEU A 765 -9.00 3.19 -13.84
C LEU A 765 -10.45 3.25 -13.39
N ARG A 766 -10.67 3.70 -12.14
CA ARG A 766 -12.04 3.93 -11.63
C ARG A 766 -12.78 4.91 -12.55
N PRO A 767 -13.98 4.59 -13.03
CA PRO A 767 -14.75 5.45 -13.90
C PRO A 767 -15.07 6.80 -13.26
N ARG A 768 -15.48 7.77 -14.10
CA ARG A 768 -15.85 9.11 -13.62
C ARG A 768 -16.84 9.04 -12.47
N THR A 769 -16.49 9.77 -11.40
CA THR A 769 -17.32 9.89 -10.20
C THR A 769 -17.70 11.35 -10.02
N VAL A 770 -19.01 11.61 -9.89
CA VAL A 770 -19.57 12.95 -9.66
C VAL A 770 -20.22 12.97 -8.28
N GLY A 771 -19.94 13.98 -7.49
CA GLY A 771 -20.46 14.03 -6.12
C GLY A 771 -20.51 15.40 -5.51
N ALA A 772 -21.03 15.44 -4.30
CA ALA A 772 -21.07 16.61 -3.46
C ALA A 772 -20.71 16.24 -2.01
N THR A 773 -20.04 17.16 -1.35
CA THR A 773 -19.63 17.08 0.04
C THR A 773 -20.21 18.27 0.81
N VAL A 774 -20.69 18.02 2.00
CA VAL A 774 -21.05 19.06 2.98
C VAL A 774 -20.22 18.79 4.23
N SER A 775 -19.47 19.77 4.68
CA SER A 775 -18.69 19.67 5.90
C SER A 775 -18.94 20.88 6.82
N THR A 776 -18.69 20.67 8.12
CA THR A 776 -18.76 21.74 9.12
C THR A 776 -17.71 21.53 10.20
N THR A 777 -17.22 22.64 10.74
CA THR A 777 -16.35 22.68 11.92
C THR A 777 -16.98 23.53 13.00
N PHE A 778 -16.85 23.15 14.26
CA PHE A 778 -17.46 23.84 15.40
C PHE A 778 -16.61 23.75 16.66
#